data_95712316b24a717bfed29c8094753f2c
#
_entry.id   95712316b24a717bfed29c8094753f2c
#
_cell.length_a   1.000
_cell.length_b   1.000
_cell.length_c   1.000
_cell.angle_alpha   90.00
_cell.angle_beta   90.00
_cell.angle_gamma   90.00
#
_symmetry.space_group_name_H-M   'P 1'
#
loop_
_entity.id
_entity.type
_entity.pdbx_description
1 polymer ?
#
loop_
_entity_poly.entity_id
_entity_poly.type
_entity_poly.pdbx_seq_one_letter_code
_entity_poly.pdbx_strand_id
1 'polypeptide(L)'
;MFAVNVAINLPVKNLFRQFTYSVPEALQFIDSGWRVVVPFSGQKVEGFVVERVPLPADLELRGKLKPVEAALGDTPWFDKEMLATAKWMADYYMCSLAEAMRLFVPGKSSIKRRAVRDAQGRLLYYVYNERLQEKTVLAYRINVAGRQALVDGTLAKRAKGQHAALGVLAQAAGALSVSELAQQGVSAAVARALAQNGLADAVQKRVLRNSYNTVQERGESLQLTAEQQDAAAKINQAIDAQRAQSFLLQGITGSGKTEVYLRAAAHAVDAGWQVLMLVPEIALTAQLVKRFQAWFGSEIAVAHSKLSQNERGDVWYRMRTGKARVLIGVRSAVFAPFEKLGLVIVDEEHEGSYKEEDHRPHYNARDVARTRCRLTGAALVLGSATPDLCTYYKALQGECTHLHLTSRPNGAALPKVEIVDMRKELEARNFSVLSRALQQALVMTAAAGEQAIVLLNRRGYSTFVMCRDCGQTITCPHCAVAMVYHKKNEDLRCHYCGNTMPLPQECPNCHSRRIKYFGSGTQKAEEQLQQLPEVRVLRMDQDSTVAKFAHADILRRFADGAANVLIGTQMVAKGHDIPNVTLVGVLAADSTLHLPDYRASERAFSLLTQAAGRAGRGDRPGHVIFQTYDPDNPILQLAVTQDYDTFAKRELQERQNYFYPPFAQMLKLQVVDKDEGAGLALAQQVVFYLQSLKLQGKLEDLLIAGPFPSLVAKAYDLYRFNVLLKARDLRETKEVLLNSEFKEKPNLYFNVDPVSVI
;
A
#
# COMPACT_ATOMS: atom_id res chain seq x y z
N MET A 1 -1.09 1.10 -43.97
CA MET A 1 -1.45 2.18 -43.01
C MET A 1 -2.49 1.64 -42.04
N PHE A 2 -2.43 2.02 -40.77
CA PHE A 2 -3.34 1.61 -39.71
C PHE A 2 -3.58 2.78 -38.74
N ALA A 3 -4.53 2.64 -37.86
CA ALA A 3 -4.80 3.54 -36.76
C ALA A 3 -4.58 2.87 -35.42
N VAL A 4 -4.56 3.63 -34.34
CA VAL A 4 -4.45 3.13 -32.96
C VAL A 4 -5.52 3.77 -32.09
N ASN A 5 -6.10 2.97 -31.21
CA ASN A 5 -6.94 3.45 -30.14
C ASN A 5 -6.07 3.85 -28.94
N VAL A 6 -6.23 5.09 -28.48
CA VAL A 6 -5.40 5.70 -27.45
C VAL A 6 -6.24 6.14 -26.26
N ALA A 7 -5.83 5.72 -25.08
CA ALA A 7 -6.31 6.23 -23.80
C ALA A 7 -5.53 7.51 -23.45
N ILE A 8 -6.20 8.64 -23.35
CA ILE A 8 -5.58 9.97 -23.18
C ILE A 8 -5.23 10.18 -21.71
N ASN A 9 -3.96 10.44 -21.42
CA ASN A 9 -3.45 10.69 -20.08
C ASN A 9 -3.61 12.17 -19.69
N LEU A 10 -4.82 12.57 -19.39
CA LEU A 10 -5.12 13.89 -18.85
C LEU A 10 -5.63 13.79 -17.41
N PRO A 11 -5.31 14.75 -16.53
CA PRO A 11 -5.84 14.80 -15.18
C PRO A 11 -7.31 15.30 -15.15
N VAL A 12 -8.05 15.12 -16.24
CA VAL A 12 -9.46 15.45 -16.34
C VAL A 12 -10.26 14.26 -15.83
N LYS A 13 -11.14 14.52 -14.88
CA LYS A 13 -12.04 13.50 -14.34
C LYS A 13 -12.94 12.94 -15.44
N ASN A 14 -13.10 11.62 -15.44
CA ASN A 14 -14.12 10.90 -16.22
C ASN A 14 -13.92 10.86 -17.75
N LEU A 15 -12.67 10.84 -18.23
CA LEU A 15 -12.39 10.56 -19.63
C LEU A 15 -12.38 9.02 -19.89
N PHE A 16 -13.57 8.44 -19.98
CA PHE A 16 -13.73 6.98 -20.18
C PHE A 16 -13.53 6.52 -21.63
N ARG A 17 -13.55 7.47 -22.60
CA ARG A 17 -13.48 7.16 -24.03
C ARG A 17 -12.03 6.99 -24.48
N GLN A 18 -11.81 6.06 -25.39
CA GLN A 18 -10.60 5.97 -26.19
C GLN A 18 -10.80 6.78 -27.50
N PHE A 19 -9.69 7.28 -28.04
CA PHE A 19 -9.70 8.08 -29.26
C PHE A 19 -8.82 7.45 -30.31
N THR A 20 -9.31 7.40 -31.54
CA THR A 20 -8.59 6.79 -32.65
C THR A 20 -7.70 7.83 -33.34
N TYR A 21 -6.44 7.47 -33.58
CA TYR A 21 -5.45 8.30 -34.25
C TYR A 21 -4.84 7.55 -35.42
N SER A 22 -4.55 8.25 -36.52
CA SER A 22 -3.78 7.68 -37.63
C SER A 22 -2.29 7.56 -37.25
N VAL A 23 -1.62 6.54 -37.76
CA VAL A 23 -0.19 6.34 -37.49
C VAL A 23 0.59 6.72 -38.77
N PRO A 24 1.47 7.76 -38.68
CA PRO A 24 2.33 8.15 -39.81
C PRO A 24 3.29 7.04 -40.21
N GLU A 25 3.80 7.09 -41.45
CA GLU A 25 4.71 6.07 -42.00
C GLU A 25 5.98 5.90 -41.13
N ALA A 26 6.55 6.98 -40.64
CA ALA A 26 7.72 6.97 -39.78
C ALA A 26 7.49 6.31 -38.40
N LEU A 27 6.24 6.11 -38.01
CA LEU A 27 5.85 5.57 -36.71
C LEU A 27 5.14 4.20 -36.81
N GLN A 28 5.28 3.50 -37.92
CA GLN A 28 4.59 2.21 -38.16
C GLN A 28 5.00 1.08 -37.22
N PHE A 29 6.05 1.25 -36.45
CA PHE A 29 6.46 0.33 -35.40
C PHE A 29 5.57 0.40 -34.14
N ILE A 30 4.72 1.43 -34.01
CA ILE A 30 3.83 1.60 -32.85
C ILE A 30 2.77 0.49 -32.87
N ASP A 31 2.62 -0.16 -31.72
CA ASP A 31 1.61 -1.16 -31.44
C ASP A 31 1.02 -0.96 -30.02
N SER A 32 0.20 -1.88 -29.55
CA SER A 32 -0.34 -1.87 -28.19
C SER A 32 0.77 -1.75 -27.15
N GLY A 33 0.52 -1.01 -26.10
CA GLY A 33 1.47 -0.79 -25.01
C GLY A 33 2.44 0.38 -25.21
N TRP A 34 2.45 1.04 -26.36
CA TRP A 34 3.29 2.21 -26.57
C TRP A 34 2.73 3.45 -25.85
N ARG A 35 3.64 4.28 -25.38
CA ARG A 35 3.33 5.65 -24.92
C ARG A 35 3.56 6.60 -26.09
N VAL A 36 2.60 7.46 -26.36
CA VAL A 36 2.61 8.34 -27.53
C VAL A 36 2.26 9.77 -27.16
N VAL A 37 2.64 10.71 -28.03
CA VAL A 37 2.18 12.09 -27.98
C VAL A 37 1.11 12.28 -29.05
N VAL A 38 -0.04 12.76 -28.63
CA VAL A 38 -1.19 12.98 -29.53
C VAL A 38 -1.79 14.37 -29.34
N PRO A 39 -2.38 14.96 -30.39
CA PRO A 39 -3.12 16.22 -30.30
C PRO A 39 -4.50 15.98 -29.69
N PHE A 40 -4.82 16.67 -28.59
CA PHE A 40 -6.12 16.61 -27.94
C PHE A 40 -6.55 18.00 -27.44
N SER A 41 -7.76 18.45 -27.78
CA SER A 41 -8.30 19.77 -27.36
C SER A 41 -7.32 20.94 -27.52
N GLY A 42 -6.64 21.02 -28.67
CA GLY A 42 -5.68 22.09 -28.97
C GLY A 42 -4.30 21.94 -28.28
N GLN A 43 -4.10 20.90 -27.48
CA GLN A 43 -2.85 20.64 -26.79
C GLN A 43 -2.20 19.33 -27.28
N LYS A 44 -0.90 19.18 -27.03
CA LYS A 44 -0.18 17.93 -27.23
C LYS A 44 -0.09 17.24 -25.88
N VAL A 45 -0.66 16.05 -25.78
CA VAL A 45 -0.78 15.28 -24.53
C VAL A 45 -0.20 13.89 -24.69
N GLU A 46 0.17 13.28 -23.57
CA GLU A 46 0.54 11.88 -23.54
C GLU A 46 -0.71 11.00 -23.69
N GLY A 47 -0.58 9.93 -24.44
CA GLY A 47 -1.58 8.87 -24.53
C GLY A 47 -0.94 7.50 -24.47
N PHE A 48 -1.75 6.51 -24.15
CA PHE A 48 -1.38 5.11 -24.07
C PHE A 48 -2.08 4.34 -25.18
N VAL A 49 -1.33 3.70 -26.06
CA VAL A 49 -1.88 2.87 -27.14
C VAL A 49 -2.45 1.59 -26.54
N VAL A 50 -3.74 1.42 -26.71
CA VAL A 50 -4.48 0.25 -26.18
C VAL A 50 -4.48 -0.91 -27.17
N GLU A 51 -4.71 -0.55 -28.45
CA GLU A 51 -4.77 -1.55 -29.53
C GLU A 51 -4.53 -0.91 -30.88
N ARG A 52 -4.08 -1.73 -31.82
CA ARG A 52 -3.94 -1.39 -33.22
C ARG A 52 -5.25 -1.75 -33.95
N VAL A 53 -5.75 -0.85 -34.77
CA VAL A 53 -7.00 -1.02 -35.50
C VAL A 53 -6.81 -0.70 -37.00
N PRO A 54 -7.59 -1.31 -37.90
CA PRO A 54 -7.56 -0.92 -39.31
C PRO A 54 -8.02 0.53 -39.46
N LEU A 55 -7.55 1.20 -40.51
CA LEU A 55 -8.09 2.52 -40.87
C LEU A 55 -9.58 2.39 -41.23
N PRO A 56 -10.42 3.36 -40.87
CA PRO A 56 -11.81 3.37 -41.29
C PRO A 56 -11.93 3.21 -42.82
N ALA A 57 -12.90 2.45 -43.27
CA ALA A 57 -13.18 2.25 -44.67
C ALA A 57 -13.68 3.56 -45.31
N ASP A 58 -14.42 4.36 -44.54
CA ASP A 58 -14.93 5.68 -44.93
C ASP A 58 -13.79 6.70 -45.06
N LEU A 59 -13.62 7.25 -46.26
CA LEU A 59 -12.59 8.24 -46.58
C LEU A 59 -12.76 9.57 -45.83
N GLU A 60 -14.01 9.96 -45.55
CA GLU A 60 -14.27 11.19 -44.78
C GLU A 60 -13.87 11.05 -43.32
N LEU A 61 -14.19 9.93 -42.69
CA LEU A 61 -13.75 9.60 -41.35
C LEU A 61 -12.23 9.48 -41.27
N ARG A 62 -11.60 8.87 -42.28
CA ARG A 62 -10.13 8.76 -42.37
C ARG A 62 -9.46 10.14 -42.42
N GLY A 63 -10.01 11.09 -43.15
CA GLY A 63 -9.52 12.47 -43.27
C GLY A 63 -9.65 13.26 -41.94
N LYS A 64 -10.58 12.89 -41.07
CA LYS A 64 -10.78 13.50 -39.74
C LYS A 64 -9.85 13.00 -38.68
N LEU A 65 -9.16 11.83 -38.87
CA LEU A 65 -8.23 11.29 -37.92
C LEU A 65 -6.99 12.16 -37.77
N LYS A 66 -6.72 12.60 -36.57
CA LYS A 66 -5.47 13.30 -36.23
C LYS A 66 -4.33 12.30 -36.15
N PRO A 67 -3.11 12.67 -36.58
CA PRO A 67 -1.96 11.76 -36.50
C PRO A 67 -1.37 11.69 -35.11
N VAL A 68 -0.74 10.54 -34.79
CA VAL A 68 0.20 10.42 -33.67
C VAL A 68 1.42 11.31 -33.99
N GLU A 69 1.84 12.13 -33.03
CA GLU A 69 2.94 13.09 -33.22
C GLU A 69 4.33 12.47 -32.96
N ALA A 70 4.42 11.63 -31.93
CA ALA A 70 5.66 10.97 -31.56
C ALA A 70 5.41 9.73 -30.69
N ALA A 71 6.36 8.80 -30.71
CA ALA A 71 6.46 7.75 -29.70
C ALA A 71 7.32 8.26 -28.52
N LEU A 72 7.03 7.79 -27.31
CA LEU A 72 7.81 8.06 -26.11
C LEU A 72 8.56 6.78 -25.70
N GLY A 73 9.91 6.84 -25.77
CA GLY A 73 10.77 5.68 -25.54
C GLY A 73 10.98 4.84 -26.81
N ASP A 74 11.91 3.87 -26.69
CA ASP A 74 12.34 3.04 -27.84
C ASP A 74 11.64 1.67 -27.87
N THR A 75 10.86 1.35 -26.86
CA THR A 75 10.11 0.09 -26.71
C THR A 75 8.74 0.35 -26.07
N PRO A 76 7.76 -0.56 -26.27
CA PRO A 76 6.48 -0.44 -25.60
C PRO A 76 6.65 -0.42 -24.08
N TRP A 77 5.90 0.46 -23.42
CA TRP A 77 5.93 0.57 -21.96
C TRP A 77 5.13 -0.51 -21.28
N PHE A 78 3.98 -0.85 -21.84
CA PHE A 78 3.07 -1.84 -21.28
C PHE A 78 3.20 -3.16 -22.05
N ASP A 79 3.41 -4.24 -21.33
CA ASP A 79 3.25 -5.58 -21.85
C ASP A 79 1.79 -6.03 -21.81
N LYS A 80 1.52 -7.26 -22.26
CA LYS A 80 0.17 -7.83 -22.30
C LYS A 80 -0.46 -7.98 -20.92
N GLU A 81 0.34 -8.34 -19.91
CA GLU A 81 -0.12 -8.51 -18.51
C GLU A 81 -0.52 -7.16 -17.92
N MET A 82 0.32 -6.14 -18.07
CA MET A 82 0.04 -4.79 -17.57
C MET A 82 -1.22 -4.20 -18.21
N LEU A 83 -1.40 -4.38 -19.52
CA LEU A 83 -2.61 -3.93 -20.24
C LEU A 83 -3.85 -4.67 -19.75
N ALA A 84 -3.78 -6.00 -19.60
CA ALA A 84 -4.90 -6.80 -19.10
C ALA A 84 -5.26 -6.41 -17.66
N THR A 85 -4.26 -6.18 -16.80
CA THR A 85 -4.47 -5.70 -15.43
C THR A 85 -5.13 -4.32 -15.43
N ALA A 86 -4.67 -3.38 -16.27
CA ALA A 86 -5.25 -2.05 -16.36
C ALA A 86 -6.70 -2.07 -16.87
N LYS A 87 -7.03 -2.92 -17.84
CA LYS A 87 -8.41 -3.14 -18.31
C LYS A 87 -9.30 -3.68 -17.21
N TRP A 88 -8.84 -4.73 -16.51
CA TRP A 88 -9.56 -5.26 -15.36
C TRP A 88 -9.80 -4.20 -14.27
N MET A 89 -8.78 -3.37 -13.98
CA MET A 89 -8.93 -2.30 -13.00
C MET A 89 -9.96 -1.26 -13.42
N ALA A 90 -9.98 -0.89 -14.69
CA ALA A 90 -10.95 0.08 -15.23
C ALA A 90 -12.39 -0.42 -15.03
N ASP A 91 -12.64 -1.69 -15.33
CA ASP A 91 -13.95 -2.32 -15.17
C ASP A 91 -14.31 -2.51 -13.69
N TYR A 92 -13.40 -3.09 -12.92
CA TYR A 92 -13.68 -3.44 -11.53
C TYR A 92 -13.85 -2.22 -10.62
N TYR A 93 -12.94 -1.24 -10.72
CA TYR A 93 -12.93 -0.04 -9.87
C TYR A 93 -13.67 1.15 -10.49
N MET A 94 -14.35 0.96 -11.62
CA MET A 94 -15.14 2.00 -12.29
C MET A 94 -14.33 3.27 -12.55
N CYS A 95 -13.12 3.12 -13.11
CA CYS A 95 -12.24 4.23 -13.45
C CYS A 95 -11.94 4.25 -14.96
N SER A 96 -11.38 5.34 -15.47
CA SER A 96 -10.95 5.36 -16.85
C SER A 96 -9.72 4.46 -17.07
N LEU A 97 -9.60 3.89 -18.28
CA LEU A 97 -8.44 3.06 -18.61
C LEU A 97 -7.12 3.84 -18.47
N ALA A 98 -7.13 5.13 -18.79
CA ALA A 98 -5.97 6.00 -18.64
C ALA A 98 -5.57 6.17 -17.16
N GLU A 99 -6.52 6.30 -16.23
CA GLU A 99 -6.25 6.35 -14.79
C GLU A 99 -5.59 5.05 -14.31
N ALA A 100 -6.08 3.90 -14.77
CA ALA A 100 -5.50 2.60 -14.44
C ALA A 100 -4.08 2.43 -15.03
N MET A 101 -3.90 2.74 -16.32
CA MET A 101 -2.59 2.64 -17.00
C MET A 101 -1.55 3.56 -16.39
N ARG A 102 -1.95 4.76 -15.98
CA ARG A 102 -1.04 5.74 -15.37
C ARG A 102 -0.33 5.23 -14.12
N LEU A 103 -0.93 4.33 -13.35
CA LEU A 103 -0.33 3.78 -12.14
C LEU A 103 0.94 2.96 -12.42
N PHE A 104 1.06 2.38 -13.60
CA PHE A 104 2.24 1.64 -14.04
C PHE A 104 3.39 2.55 -14.50
N VAL A 105 3.14 3.85 -14.70
CA VAL A 105 4.16 4.81 -15.13
C VAL A 105 4.72 5.52 -13.90
N PRO A 106 6.05 5.49 -13.67
CA PRO A 106 6.63 6.16 -12.51
C PRO A 106 6.53 7.68 -12.64
N GLY A 107 5.89 8.31 -11.66
CA GLY A 107 5.81 9.76 -11.52
C GLY A 107 4.62 10.42 -12.22
N LYS A 108 4.55 11.76 -12.08
CA LYS A 108 3.54 12.56 -12.77
C LYS A 108 3.94 12.67 -14.24
N SER A 109 3.13 12.08 -15.13
CA SER A 109 3.38 12.20 -16.57
C SER A 109 3.24 13.65 -17.00
N SER A 110 4.28 14.17 -17.59
CA SER A 110 4.23 15.44 -18.32
C SER A 110 5.34 15.42 -19.34
N ILE A 111 4.94 15.67 -20.55
CA ILE A 111 5.83 15.76 -21.70
C ILE A 111 6.56 17.09 -21.63
N LYS A 112 7.89 17.08 -21.71
CA LYS A 112 8.67 18.28 -21.97
C LYS A 112 8.87 18.41 -23.46
N ARG A 113 8.37 19.52 -24.02
CA ARG A 113 8.61 19.89 -25.41
C ARG A 113 9.87 20.72 -25.52
N ARG A 114 10.83 20.29 -26.36
CA ARG A 114 12.02 21.03 -26.71
C ARG A 114 11.99 21.36 -28.19
N ALA A 115 12.09 22.63 -28.52
CA ALA A 115 12.22 23.08 -29.90
C ALA A 115 13.66 22.84 -30.38
N VAL A 116 13.81 22.15 -31.49
CA VAL A 116 15.10 22.03 -32.21
C VAL A 116 15.04 23.07 -33.33
N ARG A 117 16.07 23.94 -33.40
CA ARG A 117 16.18 25.03 -34.31
C ARG A 117 17.43 24.87 -35.15
N ASP A 118 17.40 25.41 -36.39
CA ASP A 118 18.58 25.51 -37.27
C ASP A 118 19.58 26.57 -36.77
N ALA A 119 20.70 26.72 -37.47
CA ALA A 119 21.71 27.71 -37.17
C ALA A 119 21.22 29.17 -37.32
N GLN A 120 20.13 29.40 -38.02
CA GLN A 120 19.45 30.68 -38.20
C GLN A 120 18.31 30.91 -37.18
N GLY A 121 18.13 29.98 -36.20
CA GLY A 121 17.13 30.08 -35.17
C GLY A 121 15.70 29.69 -35.61
N ARG A 122 15.50 29.17 -36.81
CA ARG A 122 14.20 28.70 -37.30
C ARG A 122 13.87 27.35 -36.70
N LEU A 123 12.58 27.18 -36.32
CA LEU A 123 12.09 25.92 -35.79
C LEU A 123 12.15 24.82 -36.87
N LEU A 124 12.91 23.76 -36.59
CA LEU A 124 12.95 22.57 -37.44
C LEU A 124 11.87 21.58 -37.01
N TYR A 125 11.88 21.15 -35.73
CA TYR A 125 10.90 20.23 -35.17
C TYR A 125 10.89 20.32 -33.65
N TYR A 126 9.93 19.65 -33.05
CA TYR A 126 9.87 19.47 -31.58
C TYR A 126 10.28 18.08 -31.20
N VAL A 127 11.15 17.98 -30.20
CA VAL A 127 11.47 16.71 -29.50
C VAL A 127 10.65 16.68 -28.23
N TYR A 128 9.99 15.56 -28.00
CA TYR A 128 9.23 15.32 -26.81
C TYR A 128 10.04 14.38 -25.91
N ASN A 129 10.47 14.88 -24.76
CA ASN A 129 11.28 14.14 -23.80
C ASN A 129 10.45 13.74 -22.60
N GLU A 130 10.75 12.58 -22.07
CA GLU A 130 10.23 12.15 -20.76
C GLU A 130 10.83 13.02 -19.64
N ARG A 131 10.06 13.24 -18.56
CA ARG A 131 10.61 13.86 -17.34
C ARG A 131 11.53 12.94 -16.55
N LEU A 132 11.46 11.65 -16.80
CA LEU A 132 12.39 10.68 -16.21
C LEU A 132 13.78 10.92 -16.75
N GLN A 133 14.64 11.51 -15.92
CA GLN A 133 16.03 11.75 -16.29
C GLN A 133 16.87 10.58 -15.83
N GLU A 134 17.44 9.87 -16.79
CA GLU A 134 18.52 8.93 -16.54
C GLU A 134 19.73 9.68 -15.97
N LYS A 135 20.31 9.16 -14.90
CA LYS A 135 21.62 9.63 -14.44
C LYS A 135 22.68 8.95 -15.27
N THR A 136 23.37 9.71 -16.13
CA THR A 136 24.49 9.20 -16.88
C THR A 136 25.79 9.76 -16.34
N VAL A 137 26.85 8.99 -16.46
CA VAL A 137 28.22 9.40 -16.16
C VAL A 137 29.10 9.07 -17.35
N LEU A 138 30.15 9.84 -17.53
CA LEU A 138 31.15 9.56 -18.54
C LEU A 138 31.87 8.24 -18.19
N ALA A 139 31.91 7.34 -19.14
CA ALA A 139 32.53 6.04 -19.03
C ALA A 139 33.36 5.75 -20.27
N TYR A 140 34.29 4.83 -20.15
CA TYR A 140 35.19 4.45 -21.23
C TYR A 140 35.08 2.94 -21.50
N ARG A 141 35.10 2.59 -22.77
CA ARG A 141 35.09 1.20 -23.25
C ARG A 141 36.21 1.00 -24.25
N ILE A 142 36.96 -0.09 -24.12
CA ILE A 142 37.97 -0.44 -25.11
C ILE A 142 37.29 -0.68 -26.46
N ASN A 143 37.86 -0.13 -27.52
CA ASN A 143 37.42 -0.38 -28.89
C ASN A 143 38.33 -1.38 -29.62
N VAL A 144 38.06 -1.63 -30.90
CA VAL A 144 38.84 -2.60 -31.70
C VAL A 144 40.31 -2.20 -31.78
N ALA A 145 40.60 -0.91 -32.02
CA ALA A 145 41.99 -0.41 -32.10
C ALA A 145 42.71 -0.57 -30.77
N GLY A 146 42.06 -0.32 -29.64
CA GLY A 146 42.64 -0.52 -28.31
C GLY A 146 42.92 -1.98 -27.99
N ARG A 147 42.05 -2.92 -28.41
CA ARG A 147 42.28 -4.36 -28.27
C ARG A 147 43.48 -4.81 -29.11
N GLN A 148 43.58 -4.33 -30.36
CA GLN A 148 44.68 -4.61 -31.24
C GLN A 148 46.00 -4.08 -30.68
N ALA A 149 46.03 -2.82 -30.24
CA ALA A 149 47.21 -2.21 -29.62
C ALA A 149 47.70 -2.94 -28.36
N LEU A 150 46.77 -3.55 -27.59
CA LEU A 150 47.11 -4.37 -26.43
C LEU A 150 47.77 -5.70 -26.84
N VAL A 151 47.30 -6.33 -27.93
CA VAL A 151 47.82 -7.59 -28.44
C VAL A 151 49.20 -7.37 -29.11
N ASP A 152 49.30 -6.34 -29.95
CA ASP A 152 50.53 -6.08 -30.76
C ASP A 152 51.63 -5.41 -29.94
N GLY A 153 51.35 -4.97 -28.71
CA GLY A 153 52.31 -4.26 -27.87
C GLY A 153 52.79 -2.93 -28.46
N THR A 154 52.01 -2.31 -29.33
CA THR A 154 52.37 -1.10 -30.10
C THR A 154 52.42 0.17 -29.29
N LEU A 155 51.96 0.13 -28.02
CA LEU A 155 52.04 1.26 -27.10
C LEU A 155 53.49 1.58 -26.74
N ALA A 156 53.85 2.86 -26.80
CA ALA A 156 55.20 3.32 -26.48
C ALA A 156 55.64 2.81 -25.09
N LYS A 157 56.89 2.33 -24.98
CA LYS A 157 57.49 1.77 -23.74
C LYS A 157 57.34 2.71 -22.51
N ARG A 158 57.15 4.02 -22.73
CA ARG A 158 56.93 5.03 -21.67
C ARG A 158 55.46 5.16 -21.22
N ALA A 159 54.50 4.51 -21.89
CA ALA A 159 53.09 4.62 -21.61
C ALA A 159 52.54 3.49 -20.69
N LYS A 160 53.29 3.08 -19.68
CA LYS A 160 52.91 1.99 -18.75
C LYS A 160 51.51 2.15 -18.15
N GLY A 161 51.11 3.39 -17.83
CA GLY A 161 49.77 3.67 -17.28
C GLY A 161 48.66 3.46 -18.31
N GLN A 162 48.89 3.77 -19.60
CA GLN A 162 47.90 3.52 -20.65
C GLN A 162 47.74 2.03 -20.96
N HIS A 163 48.83 1.28 -20.92
CA HIS A 163 48.80 -0.17 -21.10
C HIS A 163 48.03 -0.88 -19.99
N ALA A 164 48.30 -0.51 -18.74
CA ALA A 164 47.54 -1.02 -17.58
C ALA A 164 46.07 -0.68 -17.69
N ALA A 165 45.73 0.56 -18.08
CA ALA A 165 44.35 1.01 -18.24
C ALA A 165 43.61 0.28 -19.37
N LEU A 166 44.25 0.00 -20.49
CA LEU A 166 43.67 -0.83 -21.56
C LEU A 166 43.46 -2.27 -21.10
N GLY A 167 44.37 -2.83 -20.30
CA GLY A 167 44.20 -4.15 -19.69
C GLY A 167 42.94 -4.21 -18.79
N VAL A 168 42.75 -3.20 -17.96
CA VAL A 168 41.53 -3.04 -17.11
C VAL A 168 40.28 -2.95 -17.98
N LEU A 169 40.28 -2.10 -19.01
CA LEU A 169 39.16 -1.95 -19.93
C LEU A 169 38.86 -3.20 -20.75
N ALA A 170 39.89 -4.00 -21.09
CA ALA A 170 39.74 -5.24 -21.84
C ALA A 170 39.10 -6.36 -21.03
N GLN A 171 39.35 -6.41 -19.71
CA GLN A 171 38.78 -7.38 -18.80
C GLN A 171 37.33 -7.02 -18.38
N ALA A 172 36.91 -5.77 -18.57
CA ALA A 172 35.59 -5.34 -18.23
C ALA A 172 34.53 -5.85 -19.22
N ALA A 173 33.39 -6.33 -18.71
CA ALA A 173 32.26 -6.76 -19.52
C ALA A 173 31.56 -5.61 -20.26
N GLY A 174 31.95 -4.34 -20.00
CA GLY A 174 31.32 -3.15 -20.58
C GLY A 174 32.10 -1.87 -20.29
N ALA A 175 31.50 -0.71 -20.50
CA ALA A 175 32.11 0.57 -20.20
C ALA A 175 32.31 0.77 -18.70
N LEU A 176 33.49 1.24 -18.28
CA LEU A 176 33.79 1.61 -16.89
C LEU A 176 33.69 3.13 -16.71
N SER A 177 32.98 3.59 -15.69
CA SER A 177 32.94 4.99 -15.29
C SER A 177 34.29 5.46 -14.74
N VAL A 178 34.50 6.77 -14.68
CA VAL A 178 35.70 7.36 -14.10
C VAL A 178 35.93 6.91 -12.65
N SER A 179 34.85 6.75 -11.86
CA SER A 179 34.93 6.27 -10.48
C SER A 179 35.32 4.79 -10.39
N GLU A 180 34.77 3.93 -11.28
CA GLU A 180 35.13 2.50 -11.35
C GLU A 180 36.59 2.31 -11.80
N LEU A 181 37.06 3.11 -12.76
CA LEU A 181 38.44 3.13 -13.19
C LEU A 181 39.38 3.57 -12.07
N ALA A 182 39.01 4.60 -11.30
CA ALA A 182 39.82 5.07 -10.17
C ALA A 182 39.98 3.99 -9.09
N GLN A 183 38.95 3.19 -8.82
CA GLN A 183 39.02 2.05 -7.89
C GLN A 183 39.98 0.96 -8.35
N GLN A 184 40.23 0.88 -9.66
CA GLN A 184 41.20 -0.06 -10.27
C GLN A 184 42.55 0.60 -10.56
N GLY A 185 42.82 1.76 -9.94
CA GLY A 185 44.10 2.46 -10.07
C GLY A 185 44.32 3.23 -11.37
N VAL A 186 43.26 3.39 -12.20
CA VAL A 186 43.32 4.15 -13.46
C VAL A 186 42.82 5.56 -13.28
N SER A 187 43.65 6.57 -13.50
CA SER A 187 43.25 7.97 -13.38
C SER A 187 42.37 8.42 -14.54
N ALA A 188 41.50 9.42 -14.28
CA ALA A 188 40.63 10.03 -15.28
C ALA A 188 41.42 10.63 -16.46
N ALA A 189 42.64 11.13 -16.21
CA ALA A 189 43.50 11.69 -17.25
C ALA A 189 43.97 10.60 -18.23
N VAL A 190 44.36 9.43 -17.72
CA VAL A 190 44.77 8.29 -18.55
C VAL A 190 43.63 7.77 -19.40
N ALA A 191 42.43 7.63 -18.82
CA ALA A 191 41.22 7.20 -19.55
C ALA A 191 40.85 8.18 -20.67
N ARG A 192 40.94 9.49 -20.39
CA ARG A 192 40.69 10.54 -21.41
C ARG A 192 41.75 10.48 -22.52
N ALA A 193 43.03 10.29 -22.20
CA ALA A 193 44.10 10.16 -23.19
C ALA A 193 43.91 8.94 -24.09
N LEU A 194 43.44 7.81 -23.55
CA LEU A 194 43.09 6.63 -24.36
C LEU A 194 42.00 6.93 -25.39
N ALA A 195 40.96 7.69 -24.98
CA ALA A 195 39.91 8.08 -25.89
C ALA A 195 40.38 9.08 -26.95
N GLN A 196 41.24 10.06 -26.58
CA GLN A 196 41.83 11.02 -27.53
C GLN A 196 42.72 10.34 -28.53
N ASN A 197 43.43 9.28 -28.11
CA ASN A 197 44.30 8.49 -28.99
C ASN A 197 43.54 7.44 -29.83
N GLY A 198 42.20 7.41 -29.77
CA GLY A 198 41.37 6.48 -30.52
C GLY A 198 41.43 5.02 -30.06
N LEU A 199 41.92 4.75 -28.84
CA LEU A 199 42.08 3.41 -28.26
C LEU A 199 40.92 2.99 -27.37
N ALA A 200 40.10 3.93 -26.97
CA ALA A 200 38.86 3.70 -26.20
C ALA A 200 37.75 4.65 -26.66
N ASP A 201 36.52 4.20 -26.54
CA ASP A 201 35.35 5.04 -26.79
C ASP A 201 34.88 5.69 -25.50
N ALA A 202 34.67 7.00 -25.53
CA ALA A 202 33.99 7.72 -24.44
C ALA A 202 32.46 7.63 -24.63
N VAL A 203 31.77 7.01 -23.69
CA VAL A 203 30.34 6.74 -23.76
C VAL A 203 29.63 7.25 -22.52
N GLN A 204 28.34 7.58 -22.66
CA GLN A 204 27.50 7.88 -21.52
C GLN A 204 26.96 6.56 -20.92
N LYS A 205 27.40 6.23 -19.71
CA LYS A 205 26.92 5.04 -18.98
C LYS A 205 25.83 5.44 -18.02
N ARG A 206 24.68 4.77 -18.10
CA ARG A 206 23.61 4.95 -17.13
C ARG A 206 24.07 4.44 -15.76
N VAL A 207 23.89 5.27 -14.73
CA VAL A 207 24.12 4.93 -13.32
C VAL A 207 22.80 4.96 -12.58
N LEU A 208 22.48 3.83 -11.97
CA LEU A 208 21.25 3.70 -11.20
C LEU A 208 21.43 4.33 -9.81
N ARG A 209 20.45 5.15 -9.40
CA ARG A 209 20.39 5.68 -8.05
C ARG A 209 19.95 4.54 -7.14
N ASN A 210 20.83 4.01 -6.34
CA ASN A 210 20.50 2.95 -5.40
C ASN A 210 20.86 3.39 -3.98
N SER A 211 19.85 3.57 -3.14
CA SER A 211 20.03 3.97 -1.74
C SER A 211 20.41 2.81 -0.81
N TYR A 212 20.48 1.58 -1.33
CA TYR A 212 20.59 0.33 -0.55
C TYR A 212 21.77 -0.56 -1.01
N ASN A 213 22.87 0.02 -1.45
CA ASN A 213 24.01 -0.70 -2.06
C ASN A 213 25.04 -1.27 -1.07
N THR A 214 24.71 -1.51 0.16
CA THR A 214 25.65 -2.19 1.07
C THR A 214 25.60 -3.70 0.84
N VAL A 215 26.69 -4.26 0.35
CA VAL A 215 26.91 -5.71 0.31
C VAL A 215 27.06 -6.17 1.77
N GLN A 216 26.19 -7.03 2.23
CA GLN A 216 26.35 -7.77 3.49
C GLN A 216 26.60 -9.24 3.17
N GLU A 217 27.38 -9.89 4.02
CA GLU A 217 27.58 -11.34 3.96
C GLU A 217 26.23 -12.07 4.07
N ARG A 218 26.13 -13.20 3.39
CA ARG A 218 24.92 -14.04 3.38
C ARG A 218 24.57 -14.41 4.83
N GLY A 219 23.40 -14.02 5.28
CA GLY A 219 22.93 -14.34 6.65
C GLY A 219 22.82 -15.84 6.87
N GLU A 220 23.05 -16.29 8.09
CA GLU A 220 22.83 -17.68 8.47
C GLU A 220 21.39 -18.10 8.25
N SER A 221 21.20 -19.27 7.65
CA SER A 221 19.86 -19.82 7.43
C SER A 221 19.37 -20.49 8.72
N LEU A 222 18.31 -19.93 9.31
CA LEU A 222 17.65 -20.52 10.48
C LEU A 222 17.04 -21.89 10.12
N GLN A 223 17.02 -22.82 11.06
CA GLN A 223 16.27 -24.07 10.92
C GLN A 223 14.77 -23.79 10.95
N LEU A 224 14.06 -24.29 9.96
CA LEU A 224 12.61 -24.16 9.90
C LEU A 224 11.92 -25.17 10.83
N THR A 225 10.82 -24.77 11.44
CA THR A 225 9.90 -25.71 12.11
C THR A 225 9.19 -26.58 11.07
N ALA A 226 8.58 -27.69 11.48
CA ALA A 226 7.83 -28.58 10.60
C ALA A 226 6.69 -27.84 9.87
N GLU A 227 5.96 -26.96 10.57
CA GLU A 227 4.88 -26.13 9.99
C GLU A 227 5.42 -25.16 8.93
N GLN A 228 6.57 -24.53 9.19
CA GLN A 228 7.22 -23.61 8.23
C GLN A 228 7.75 -24.36 7.01
N GLN A 229 8.29 -25.58 7.19
CA GLN A 229 8.75 -26.43 6.08
C GLN A 229 7.58 -26.85 5.18
N ASP A 230 6.47 -27.32 5.75
CA ASP A 230 5.27 -27.70 5.02
C ASP A 230 4.70 -26.52 4.24
N ALA A 231 4.59 -25.34 4.89
CA ALA A 231 4.11 -24.12 4.25
C ALA A 231 5.01 -23.71 3.08
N ALA A 232 6.32 -23.69 3.25
CA ALA A 232 7.28 -23.35 2.20
C ALA A 232 7.22 -24.37 1.05
N ALA A 233 7.12 -25.66 1.34
CA ALA A 233 7.03 -26.71 0.32
C ALA A 233 5.79 -26.58 -0.56
N LYS A 234 4.62 -26.30 0.04
CA LYS A 234 3.36 -26.09 -0.73
C LYS A 234 3.43 -24.85 -1.61
N ILE A 235 4.03 -23.77 -1.13
CA ILE A 235 4.22 -22.53 -1.92
C ILE A 235 5.19 -22.82 -3.08
N ASN A 236 6.33 -23.48 -2.81
CA ASN A 236 7.32 -23.81 -3.83
C ASN A 236 6.74 -24.70 -4.93
N GLN A 237 5.92 -25.70 -4.56
CA GLN A 237 5.21 -26.54 -5.52
C GLN A 237 4.31 -25.72 -6.46
N ALA A 238 3.63 -24.69 -5.97
CA ALA A 238 2.80 -23.82 -6.80
C ALA A 238 3.65 -22.95 -7.75
N ILE A 239 4.82 -22.46 -7.28
CA ILE A 239 5.77 -21.72 -8.11
C ILE A 239 6.28 -22.59 -9.24
N ASP A 240 6.69 -23.83 -8.96
CA ASP A 240 7.21 -24.76 -9.95
C ASP A 240 6.14 -25.17 -10.99
N ALA A 241 4.91 -25.32 -10.53
CA ALA A 241 3.77 -25.67 -11.39
C ALA A 241 3.26 -24.49 -12.25
N GLN A 242 3.72 -23.26 -11.99
CA GLN A 242 3.25 -22.03 -12.64
C GLN A 242 1.71 -21.91 -12.63
N ARG A 243 1.11 -22.31 -11.52
CA ARG A 243 -0.33 -22.21 -11.32
C ARG A 243 -0.64 -21.06 -10.38
N ALA A 244 -1.51 -20.17 -10.83
CA ALA A 244 -2.04 -19.07 -10.03
C ALA A 244 -2.79 -19.61 -8.80
N GLN A 245 -2.06 -19.95 -7.75
CA GLN A 245 -2.60 -20.44 -6.48
C GLN A 245 -2.45 -19.39 -5.42
N SER A 246 -3.51 -19.19 -4.63
CA SER A 246 -3.48 -18.28 -3.48
C SER A 246 -3.35 -19.05 -2.18
N PHE A 247 -2.52 -18.54 -1.29
CA PHE A 247 -2.27 -19.08 0.05
C PHE A 247 -2.60 -18.02 1.11
N LEU A 248 -3.32 -18.40 2.14
CA LEU A 248 -3.42 -17.63 3.37
C LEU A 248 -2.45 -18.24 4.38
N LEU A 249 -1.36 -17.54 4.67
CA LEU A 249 -0.39 -17.92 5.71
C LEU A 249 -0.78 -17.26 7.03
N GLN A 250 -1.62 -17.92 7.81
CA GLN A 250 -2.01 -17.49 9.14
C GLN A 250 -0.98 -17.95 10.16
N GLY A 251 -0.42 -17.03 10.94
CA GLY A 251 0.56 -17.42 11.95
C GLY A 251 0.59 -16.41 13.09
N ILE A 252 0.64 -16.90 14.32
CA ILE A 252 0.72 -16.04 15.50
C ILE A 252 1.89 -15.07 15.43
N THR A 253 1.84 -14.00 16.21
CA THR A 253 2.93 -13.02 16.24
C THR A 253 4.23 -13.69 16.70
N GLY A 254 5.28 -13.60 15.89
CA GLY A 254 6.56 -14.27 16.15
C GLY A 254 6.66 -15.72 15.67
N SER A 255 5.67 -16.24 14.92
CA SER A 255 5.71 -17.60 14.34
C SER A 255 6.72 -17.78 13.19
N GLY A 256 7.42 -16.72 12.79
CA GLY A 256 8.42 -16.80 11.74
C GLY A 256 7.88 -16.77 10.30
N LYS A 257 6.72 -16.17 10.04
CA LYS A 257 6.19 -15.98 8.69
C LYS A 257 7.23 -15.44 7.71
N THR A 258 8.04 -14.48 8.14
CA THR A 258 9.10 -13.87 7.31
C THR A 258 10.12 -14.90 6.83
N GLU A 259 10.40 -15.96 7.61
CA GLU A 259 11.30 -17.02 7.18
C GLU A 259 10.70 -17.86 6.04
N VAL A 260 9.40 -18.16 6.13
CA VAL A 260 8.68 -18.80 5.00
C VAL A 260 8.72 -17.95 3.76
N TYR A 261 8.53 -16.63 3.88
CA TYR A 261 8.65 -15.70 2.75
C TYR A 261 10.02 -15.71 2.11
N LEU A 262 11.08 -15.68 2.92
CA LEU A 262 12.47 -15.71 2.44
C LEU A 262 12.78 -17.00 1.68
N ARG A 263 12.33 -18.16 2.20
CA ARG A 263 12.52 -19.46 1.55
C ARG A 263 11.77 -19.54 0.22
N ALA A 264 10.50 -19.14 0.20
CA ALA A 264 9.71 -19.11 -1.03
C ALA A 264 10.28 -18.13 -2.06
N ALA A 265 10.74 -16.94 -1.62
CA ALA A 265 11.38 -15.97 -2.49
C ALA A 265 12.70 -16.47 -3.06
N ALA A 266 13.54 -17.15 -2.24
CA ALA A 266 14.78 -17.74 -2.70
C ALA A 266 14.53 -18.83 -3.75
N HIS A 267 13.58 -19.72 -3.50
CA HIS A 267 13.17 -20.75 -4.46
C HIS A 267 12.70 -20.14 -5.79
N ALA A 268 11.87 -19.11 -5.75
CA ALA A 268 11.40 -18.42 -6.95
C ALA A 268 12.56 -17.77 -7.73
N VAL A 269 13.49 -17.12 -7.03
CA VAL A 269 14.68 -16.49 -7.66
C VAL A 269 15.60 -17.54 -8.27
N ASP A 270 15.87 -18.64 -7.57
CA ASP A 270 16.70 -19.75 -8.06
C ASP A 270 16.08 -20.42 -9.31
N ALA A 271 14.73 -20.49 -9.37
CA ALA A 271 13.98 -20.95 -10.53
C ALA A 271 13.90 -19.91 -11.69
N GLY A 272 14.51 -18.73 -11.54
CA GLY A 272 14.57 -17.70 -12.59
C GLY A 272 13.40 -16.72 -12.58
N TRP A 273 12.53 -16.75 -11.56
CA TRP A 273 11.37 -15.87 -11.41
C TRP A 273 11.71 -14.59 -10.65
N GLN A 274 10.85 -13.60 -10.80
CA GLN A 274 10.87 -12.38 -9.98
C GLN A 274 9.80 -12.43 -8.89
N VAL A 275 10.11 -11.76 -7.78
CA VAL A 275 9.29 -11.74 -6.57
C VAL A 275 8.86 -10.31 -6.25
N LEU A 276 7.58 -10.13 -5.94
CA LEU A 276 7.03 -8.91 -5.35
C LEU A 276 6.67 -9.19 -3.89
N MET A 277 7.24 -8.42 -2.97
CA MET A 277 6.82 -8.39 -1.57
C MET A 277 6.17 -7.04 -1.26
N LEU A 278 4.89 -7.07 -0.95
CA LEU A 278 4.13 -5.92 -0.47
C LEU A 278 4.13 -5.91 1.05
N VAL A 279 4.44 -4.75 1.62
CA VAL A 279 4.39 -4.50 3.06
C VAL A 279 3.67 -3.19 3.34
N PRO A 280 3.00 -3.05 4.50
CA PRO A 280 2.49 -1.74 4.94
C PRO A 280 3.64 -0.73 5.06
N GLU A 281 3.38 0.55 4.80
CA GLU A 281 4.44 1.57 4.78
C GLU A 281 5.24 1.64 6.09
N ILE A 282 4.55 1.44 7.22
CA ILE A 282 5.15 1.39 8.56
C ILE A 282 5.94 0.11 8.84
N ALA A 283 5.67 -0.98 8.14
CA ALA A 283 6.40 -2.25 8.25
C ALA A 283 7.63 -2.32 7.34
N LEU A 284 7.78 -1.36 6.40
CA LEU A 284 8.98 -1.26 5.55
C LEU A 284 10.15 -0.70 6.36
N THR A 285 10.66 -1.52 7.27
CA THR A 285 11.77 -1.15 8.16
C THR A 285 13.13 -1.46 7.52
N ALA A 286 14.16 -0.74 7.99
CA ALA A 286 15.54 -1.05 7.59
C ALA A 286 15.94 -2.49 7.95
N GLN A 287 15.40 -3.04 9.04
CA GLN A 287 15.65 -4.41 9.48
C GLN A 287 15.11 -5.45 8.49
N LEU A 288 13.86 -5.28 8.02
CA LEU A 288 13.29 -6.15 6.99
C LEU A 288 14.10 -6.10 5.69
N VAL A 289 14.43 -4.88 5.23
CA VAL A 289 15.22 -4.70 4.02
C VAL A 289 16.61 -5.34 4.16
N LYS A 290 17.30 -5.14 5.29
CA LYS A 290 18.61 -5.78 5.56
C LYS A 290 18.52 -7.29 5.55
N ARG A 291 17.47 -7.88 6.11
CA ARG A 291 17.26 -9.33 6.14
C ARG A 291 17.13 -9.90 4.72
N PHE A 292 16.38 -9.24 3.85
CA PHE A 292 16.29 -9.62 2.44
C PHE A 292 17.59 -9.35 1.68
N GLN A 293 18.31 -8.25 1.98
CA GLN A 293 19.60 -7.96 1.37
C GLN A 293 20.65 -9.04 1.69
N ALA A 294 20.62 -9.60 2.88
CA ALA A 294 21.50 -10.70 3.27
C ALA A 294 21.28 -11.96 2.41
N TRP A 295 20.06 -12.16 1.86
CA TRP A 295 19.74 -13.30 1.00
C TRP A 295 19.97 -13.03 -0.48
N PHE A 296 19.60 -11.84 -0.96
CA PHE A 296 19.53 -11.52 -2.40
C PHE A 296 20.58 -10.49 -2.86
N GLY A 297 21.37 -9.94 -1.95
CA GLY A 297 22.45 -9.00 -2.28
C GLY A 297 21.98 -7.82 -3.13
N SER A 298 22.62 -7.65 -4.30
CA SER A 298 22.30 -6.56 -5.23
C SER A 298 21.05 -6.78 -6.08
N GLU A 299 20.43 -7.96 -6.04
CA GLU A 299 19.23 -8.28 -6.82
C GLU A 299 17.94 -7.76 -6.16
N ILE A 300 18.04 -7.10 -5.00
CA ILE A 300 16.91 -6.47 -4.34
C ILE A 300 16.67 -5.04 -4.83
N ALA A 301 15.41 -4.67 -4.99
CA ALA A 301 14.97 -3.30 -5.17
C ALA A 301 13.95 -2.94 -4.08
N VAL A 302 13.89 -1.66 -3.69
CA VAL A 302 12.97 -1.17 -2.65
C VAL A 302 12.16 0.00 -3.20
N ALA A 303 10.83 -0.03 -3.04
CA ALA A 303 9.92 1.01 -3.50
C ALA A 303 9.04 1.53 -2.35
N HIS A 304 9.11 2.83 -2.05
CA HIS A 304 8.33 3.50 -1.02
C HIS A 304 7.89 4.91 -1.45
N SER A 305 6.96 5.51 -0.71
CA SER A 305 6.37 6.83 -1.03
C SER A 305 7.39 7.97 -1.11
N LYS A 306 8.48 7.89 -0.35
CA LYS A 306 9.54 8.92 -0.25
C LYS A 306 10.56 8.88 -1.39
N LEU A 307 10.48 7.90 -2.33
CA LEU A 307 11.33 7.89 -3.51
C LEU A 307 10.96 9.05 -4.45
N SER A 308 11.99 9.76 -4.93
CA SER A 308 11.81 10.71 -6.03
C SER A 308 11.34 9.98 -7.30
N GLN A 309 10.76 10.73 -8.23
CA GLN A 309 10.30 10.19 -9.52
C GLN A 309 11.42 9.46 -10.27
N ASN A 310 12.63 10.01 -10.24
CA ASN A 310 13.78 9.42 -10.93
C ASN A 310 14.27 8.14 -10.24
N GLU A 311 14.31 8.10 -8.90
CA GLU A 311 14.65 6.89 -8.15
C GLU A 311 13.63 5.77 -8.42
N ARG A 312 12.33 6.11 -8.44
CA ARG A 312 11.29 5.15 -8.82
C ARG A 312 11.46 4.66 -10.26
N GLY A 313 11.83 5.54 -11.19
CA GLY A 313 12.17 5.18 -12.56
C GLY A 313 13.34 4.19 -12.64
N ASP A 314 14.37 4.38 -11.82
CA ASP A 314 15.51 3.46 -11.75
C ASP A 314 15.10 2.09 -11.15
N VAL A 315 14.22 2.05 -10.14
CA VAL A 315 13.66 0.81 -9.61
C VAL A 315 12.87 0.07 -10.71
N TRP A 316 11.95 0.76 -11.41
CA TRP A 316 11.16 0.17 -12.52
C TRP A 316 12.06 -0.37 -13.63
N TYR A 317 13.10 0.36 -13.99
CA TYR A 317 14.08 -0.10 -14.97
C TYR A 317 14.79 -1.39 -14.51
N ARG A 318 15.22 -1.47 -13.25
CA ARG A 318 15.86 -2.68 -12.71
C ARG A 318 14.95 -3.89 -12.74
N MET A 319 13.66 -3.70 -12.40
CA MET A 319 12.66 -4.78 -12.45
C MET A 319 12.40 -5.26 -13.87
N ARG A 320 12.18 -4.32 -14.80
CA ARG A 320 11.92 -4.62 -16.22
C ARG A 320 13.07 -5.35 -16.92
N THR A 321 14.31 -5.03 -16.56
CA THR A 321 15.51 -5.60 -17.18
C THR A 321 16.07 -6.80 -16.44
N GLY A 322 15.38 -7.33 -15.45
CA GLY A 322 15.83 -8.45 -14.64
C GLY A 322 17.07 -8.17 -13.77
N LYS A 323 17.55 -6.90 -13.70
CA LYS A 323 18.68 -6.50 -12.83
C LYS A 323 18.32 -6.52 -11.35
N ALA A 324 17.07 -6.52 -11.01
CA ALA A 324 16.57 -6.86 -9.69
C ALA A 324 15.54 -7.98 -9.84
N ARG A 325 15.62 -8.94 -8.97
CA ARG A 325 14.71 -10.09 -8.95
C ARG A 325 13.69 -10.02 -7.82
N VAL A 326 14.02 -9.32 -6.73
CA VAL A 326 13.12 -9.14 -5.59
C VAL A 326 12.80 -7.66 -5.42
N LEU A 327 11.52 -7.31 -5.46
CA LEU A 327 11.02 -5.97 -5.14
C LEU A 327 10.29 -6.02 -3.80
N ILE A 328 10.78 -5.26 -2.83
CA ILE A 328 10.04 -4.98 -1.60
C ILE A 328 9.44 -3.59 -1.73
N GLY A 329 8.15 -3.47 -1.48
CA GLY A 329 7.55 -2.16 -1.56
C GLY A 329 6.21 -2.03 -0.88
N VAL A 330 5.74 -0.80 -0.81
CA VAL A 330 4.43 -0.45 -0.29
C VAL A 330 3.36 -0.63 -1.38
N ARG A 331 2.11 -0.37 -1.04
CA ARG A 331 0.93 -0.48 -1.92
C ARG A 331 1.21 -0.24 -3.42
N SER A 332 1.86 0.86 -3.76
CA SER A 332 2.11 1.23 -5.17
C SER A 332 3.12 0.35 -5.91
N ALA A 333 3.89 -0.47 -5.20
CA ALA A 333 4.85 -1.39 -5.82
C ALA A 333 4.16 -2.50 -6.63
N VAL A 334 2.86 -2.72 -6.40
CA VAL A 334 2.04 -3.67 -7.18
C VAL A 334 2.00 -3.34 -8.68
N PHE A 335 2.34 -2.12 -9.08
CA PHE A 335 2.38 -1.66 -10.48
C PHE A 335 3.77 -1.71 -11.12
N ALA A 336 4.77 -2.25 -10.44
CA ALA A 336 6.09 -2.40 -11.04
C ALA A 336 6.04 -3.34 -12.26
N PRO A 337 6.84 -3.06 -13.31
CA PRO A 337 6.93 -3.91 -14.48
C PRO A 337 7.84 -5.11 -14.18
N PHE A 338 7.30 -6.29 -14.17
CA PHE A 338 8.04 -7.54 -14.01
C PHE A 338 8.19 -8.22 -15.38
N GLU A 339 9.37 -8.74 -15.65
CA GLU A 339 9.61 -9.56 -16.84
C GLU A 339 9.02 -10.98 -16.67
N LYS A 340 9.22 -11.54 -15.46
CA LYS A 340 8.83 -12.92 -15.12
C LYS A 340 8.35 -12.98 -13.68
N LEU A 341 7.14 -12.51 -13.39
CA LEU A 341 6.55 -12.57 -12.06
C LEU A 341 6.17 -14.01 -11.71
N GLY A 342 6.77 -14.57 -10.64
CA GLY A 342 6.49 -15.94 -10.17
C GLY A 342 5.92 -16.02 -8.77
N LEU A 343 6.14 -15.00 -7.94
CA LEU A 343 5.66 -14.97 -6.56
C LEU A 343 5.26 -13.57 -6.14
N VAL A 344 4.09 -13.44 -5.52
CA VAL A 344 3.68 -12.22 -4.83
C VAL A 344 3.40 -12.55 -3.37
N ILE A 345 4.02 -11.80 -2.47
CA ILE A 345 3.82 -11.89 -1.01
C ILE A 345 3.17 -10.59 -0.55
N VAL A 346 2.12 -10.68 0.23
CA VAL A 346 1.47 -9.54 0.88
C VAL A 346 1.51 -9.79 2.38
N ASP A 347 2.43 -9.11 3.06
CA ASP A 347 2.56 -9.22 4.51
C ASP A 347 1.56 -8.30 5.21
N GLU A 348 1.10 -8.70 6.41
CA GLU A 348 0.02 -8.04 7.16
C GLU A 348 -1.16 -7.70 6.24
N GLU A 349 -1.65 -8.72 5.49
CA GLU A 349 -2.63 -8.55 4.40
C GLU A 349 -3.95 -7.90 4.83
N HIS A 350 -4.28 -7.97 6.14
CA HIS A 350 -5.46 -7.33 6.73
C HIS A 350 -5.38 -5.80 6.80
N GLU A 351 -4.19 -5.22 6.51
CA GLU A 351 -3.98 -3.77 6.65
C GLU A 351 -4.80 -2.96 5.65
N GLY A 352 -5.58 -2.01 6.17
CA GLY A 352 -6.39 -1.11 5.35
C GLY A 352 -5.58 -0.22 4.40
N SER A 353 -4.28 -0.02 4.68
CA SER A 353 -3.39 0.81 3.85
C SER A 353 -3.12 0.24 2.46
N TYR A 354 -3.46 -1.03 2.19
CA TYR A 354 -3.44 -1.60 0.85
C TYR A 354 -4.55 -1.07 -0.06
N LYS A 355 -5.60 -0.48 0.49
CA LYS A 355 -6.63 0.25 -0.26
C LYS A 355 -6.21 1.70 -0.46
N GLU A 356 -6.38 2.22 -1.69
CA GLU A 356 -6.24 3.64 -2.00
C GLU A 356 -7.57 4.36 -1.73
N GLU A 357 -7.61 5.19 -0.69
CA GLU A 357 -8.81 5.95 -0.30
C GLU A 357 -8.75 7.42 -0.72
N ASP A 358 -7.54 7.98 -0.88
CA ASP A 358 -7.35 9.42 -1.09
C ASP A 358 -7.41 9.83 -2.58
N HIS A 359 -6.97 8.93 -3.47
CA HIS A 359 -6.79 9.23 -4.89
C HIS A 359 -7.46 8.19 -5.77
N ARG A 360 -7.98 8.64 -6.91
CA ARG A 360 -8.51 7.75 -7.94
C ARG A 360 -7.37 7.10 -8.77
N PRO A 361 -7.58 5.85 -9.19
CA PRO A 361 -8.66 4.94 -8.82
C PRO A 361 -8.50 4.41 -7.40
N HIS A 362 -9.63 4.17 -6.71
CA HIS A 362 -9.68 3.61 -5.35
C HIS A 362 -9.42 2.10 -5.37
N TYR A 363 -8.22 1.68 -5.79
CA TYR A 363 -7.85 0.28 -5.92
C TYR A 363 -7.41 -0.35 -4.59
N ASN A 364 -7.50 -1.68 -4.49
CA ASN A 364 -6.87 -2.46 -3.43
C ASN A 364 -5.69 -3.26 -4.01
N ALA A 365 -4.50 -3.07 -3.47
CA ALA A 365 -3.29 -3.73 -3.97
C ALA A 365 -3.34 -5.27 -3.86
N ARG A 366 -4.08 -5.83 -2.89
CA ARG A 366 -4.29 -7.27 -2.77
C ARG A 366 -5.05 -7.84 -3.98
N ASP A 367 -6.09 -7.14 -4.43
CA ASP A 367 -6.90 -7.59 -5.57
C ASP A 367 -6.17 -7.40 -6.89
N VAL A 368 -5.41 -6.30 -7.02
CA VAL A 368 -4.50 -6.11 -8.16
C VAL A 368 -3.45 -7.23 -8.19
N ALA A 369 -2.81 -7.54 -7.05
CA ALA A 369 -1.84 -8.63 -6.93
C ALA A 369 -2.45 -9.98 -7.33
N ARG A 370 -3.66 -10.30 -6.83
CA ARG A 370 -4.40 -11.53 -7.20
C ARG A 370 -4.67 -11.60 -8.69
N THR A 371 -5.06 -10.49 -9.31
CA THR A 371 -5.31 -10.43 -10.76
C THR A 371 -4.02 -10.61 -11.55
N ARG A 372 -2.92 -9.96 -11.16
CA ARG A 372 -1.61 -10.15 -11.77
C ARG A 372 -1.14 -11.60 -11.66
N CYS A 373 -1.27 -12.21 -10.48
CA CYS A 373 -0.94 -13.64 -10.30
C CYS A 373 -1.76 -14.53 -11.22
N ARG A 374 -3.07 -14.28 -11.38
CA ARG A 374 -3.90 -15.05 -12.32
C ARG A 374 -3.46 -14.92 -13.77
N LEU A 375 -2.99 -13.74 -14.17
CA LEU A 375 -2.54 -13.47 -15.54
C LEU A 375 -1.16 -14.07 -15.83
N THR A 376 -0.28 -14.18 -14.83
CA THR A 376 1.11 -14.65 -14.98
C THR A 376 1.34 -16.11 -14.57
N GLY A 377 0.38 -16.73 -13.87
CA GLY A 377 0.59 -18.03 -13.23
C GLY A 377 1.34 -17.95 -11.88
N ALA A 378 1.64 -16.75 -11.38
CA ALA A 378 2.39 -16.58 -10.14
C ALA A 378 1.61 -17.04 -8.91
N ALA A 379 2.32 -17.55 -7.90
CA ALA A 379 1.77 -17.84 -6.59
C ALA A 379 1.52 -16.56 -5.80
N LEU A 380 0.41 -16.51 -5.03
CA LEU A 380 0.06 -15.40 -4.14
C LEU A 380 0.07 -15.88 -2.68
N VAL A 381 0.88 -15.26 -1.83
CA VAL A 381 0.92 -15.53 -0.39
C VAL A 381 0.39 -14.31 0.36
N LEU A 382 -0.70 -14.48 1.09
CA LEU A 382 -1.32 -13.49 1.95
C LEU A 382 -1.00 -13.85 3.40
N GLY A 383 -0.14 -13.08 4.05
CA GLY A 383 0.33 -13.40 5.39
C GLY A 383 -0.25 -12.47 6.45
N SER A 384 -0.73 -13.05 7.55
CA SER A 384 -1.26 -12.29 8.68
C SER A 384 -1.29 -13.12 9.97
N ALA A 385 -1.23 -12.44 11.12
CA ALA A 385 -1.60 -13.05 12.40
C ALA A 385 -3.12 -12.99 12.63
N THR A 386 -3.75 -11.98 12.07
CA THR A 386 -5.19 -11.69 12.16
C THR A 386 -5.72 -11.41 10.76
N PRO A 387 -5.94 -12.44 9.93
CA PRO A 387 -6.37 -12.28 8.54
C PRO A 387 -7.59 -11.37 8.37
N ASP A 388 -7.69 -10.71 7.22
CA ASP A 388 -8.94 -10.04 6.80
C ASP A 388 -10.05 -11.09 6.67
N LEU A 389 -11.21 -10.83 7.22
CA LEU A 389 -12.32 -11.80 7.28
C LEU A 389 -12.81 -12.23 5.90
N CYS A 390 -12.69 -11.38 4.88
CA CYS A 390 -13.03 -11.79 3.51
C CYS A 390 -11.98 -12.77 2.95
N THR A 391 -10.71 -12.60 3.28
CA THR A 391 -9.65 -13.54 2.91
C THR A 391 -9.79 -14.87 3.67
N TYR A 392 -10.07 -14.80 4.97
CA TYR A 392 -10.31 -15.97 5.80
C TYR A 392 -11.52 -16.78 5.33
N TYR A 393 -12.64 -16.10 5.02
CA TYR A 393 -13.82 -16.76 4.46
C TYR A 393 -13.54 -17.47 3.14
N LYS A 394 -12.76 -16.86 2.24
CA LYS A 394 -12.32 -17.50 0.99
C LYS A 394 -11.47 -18.74 1.25
N ALA A 395 -10.64 -18.73 2.30
CA ALA A 395 -9.88 -19.90 2.69
C ALA A 395 -10.79 -21.01 3.22
N LEU A 396 -11.81 -20.69 4.00
CA LEU A 396 -12.82 -21.67 4.45
C LEU A 396 -13.63 -22.27 3.29
N GLN A 397 -13.85 -21.50 2.20
CA GLN A 397 -14.53 -21.99 0.99
C GLN A 397 -13.60 -22.76 0.03
N GLY A 398 -12.32 -22.90 0.35
CA GLY A 398 -11.34 -23.59 -0.49
C GLY A 398 -10.83 -22.77 -1.69
N GLU A 399 -11.19 -21.48 -1.80
CA GLU A 399 -10.68 -20.59 -2.85
C GLU A 399 -9.21 -20.15 -2.60
N CYS A 400 -8.72 -20.37 -1.39
CA CYS A 400 -7.38 -20.04 -0.94
C CYS A 400 -6.88 -21.16 -0.03
N THR A 401 -5.66 -21.68 -0.27
CA THR A 401 -5.07 -22.71 0.60
C THR A 401 -4.70 -22.11 1.94
N HIS A 402 -5.24 -22.67 3.02
CA HIS A 402 -4.98 -22.20 4.37
C HIS A 402 -3.74 -22.90 4.96
N LEU A 403 -2.72 -22.13 5.32
CA LEU A 403 -1.48 -22.58 5.94
C LEU A 403 -1.40 -21.98 7.35
N HIS A 404 -1.15 -22.81 8.36
CA HIS A 404 -1.12 -22.41 9.75
C HIS A 404 0.29 -22.50 10.34
N LEU A 405 0.69 -21.48 11.11
CA LEU A 405 1.88 -21.48 11.96
C LEU A 405 1.43 -21.21 13.40
N THR A 406 1.25 -22.27 14.16
CA THR A 406 0.61 -22.22 15.49
C THR A 406 1.59 -21.98 16.62
N SER A 407 2.90 -22.18 16.39
CA SER A 407 3.94 -22.12 17.40
C SER A 407 5.00 -21.07 17.08
N ARG A 408 5.68 -20.59 18.13
CA ARG A 408 6.90 -19.77 18.02
C ARG A 408 8.12 -20.68 17.93
N PRO A 409 9.07 -20.40 17.02
CA PRO A 409 10.28 -21.25 16.86
C PRO A 409 11.09 -21.42 18.16
N ASN A 410 11.09 -20.41 19.03
CA ASN A 410 11.85 -20.41 20.28
C ASN A 410 11.07 -21.07 21.44
N GLY A 411 9.89 -21.61 21.21
CA GLY A 411 9.04 -22.16 22.29
C GLY A 411 8.55 -21.11 23.31
N ALA A 412 8.77 -19.82 23.04
CA ALA A 412 8.39 -18.74 23.95
C ALA A 412 6.86 -18.67 24.10
N ALA A 413 6.39 -18.64 25.34
CA ALA A 413 4.97 -18.48 25.65
C ALA A 413 4.44 -17.13 25.17
N LEU A 414 3.12 -17.06 24.93
CA LEU A 414 2.43 -15.80 24.71
C LEU A 414 2.54 -14.92 25.98
N PRO A 415 2.57 -13.59 25.84
CA PRO A 415 2.62 -12.69 26.99
C PRO A 415 1.37 -12.84 27.85
N LYS A 416 1.53 -12.63 29.17
CA LYS A 416 0.39 -12.55 30.09
C LYS A 416 -0.38 -11.27 29.83
N VAL A 417 -1.68 -11.37 29.52
CA VAL A 417 -2.56 -10.23 29.33
C VAL A 417 -3.46 -10.06 30.54
N GLU A 418 -3.52 -8.84 31.06
CA GLU A 418 -4.37 -8.45 32.19
C GLU A 418 -5.37 -7.40 31.71
N ILE A 419 -6.65 -7.59 32.02
CA ILE A 419 -7.70 -6.58 31.77
C ILE A 419 -7.95 -5.79 33.05
N VAL A 420 -7.84 -4.48 32.96
CA VAL A 420 -8.12 -3.55 34.06
C VAL A 420 -9.43 -2.81 33.79
N ASP A 421 -10.38 -2.96 34.72
CA ASP A 421 -11.68 -2.30 34.69
C ASP A 421 -11.53 -0.83 35.17
N MET A 422 -11.60 0.11 34.24
CA MET A 422 -11.50 1.54 34.52
C MET A 422 -12.70 2.11 35.32
N ARG A 423 -13.82 1.39 35.39
CA ARG A 423 -14.97 1.77 36.22
C ARG A 423 -14.61 1.65 37.71
N LYS A 424 -13.92 0.54 38.08
CA LYS A 424 -13.40 0.32 39.43
C LYS A 424 -12.31 1.33 39.82
N GLU A 425 -11.53 1.77 38.86
CA GLU A 425 -10.56 2.86 39.07
C GLU A 425 -11.26 4.18 39.42
N LEU A 426 -12.36 4.50 38.70
CA LEU A 426 -13.18 5.69 39.00
C LEU A 426 -13.86 5.61 40.37
N GLU A 427 -14.40 4.46 40.75
CA GLU A 427 -14.97 4.19 42.07
C GLU A 427 -13.94 4.39 43.19
N ALA A 428 -12.70 3.95 42.95
CA ALA A 428 -11.56 4.17 43.82
C ALA A 428 -10.96 5.58 43.75
N ARG A 429 -11.66 6.54 43.12
CA ARG A 429 -11.26 7.94 42.92
C ARG A 429 -9.97 8.15 42.11
N ASN A 430 -9.58 7.16 41.30
CA ASN A 430 -8.53 7.36 40.30
C ASN A 430 -9.10 7.99 39.04
N PHE A 431 -8.91 9.31 38.86
CA PHE A 431 -9.35 10.08 37.71
C PHE A 431 -8.25 10.20 36.63
N SER A 432 -7.13 9.50 36.81
CA SER A 432 -6.06 9.42 35.83
C SER A 432 -6.50 8.63 34.59
N VAL A 433 -5.90 8.90 33.44
CA VAL A 433 -6.06 8.04 32.23
C VAL A 433 -5.26 6.75 32.38
N LEU A 434 -4.35 6.69 33.35
CA LEU A 434 -3.56 5.52 33.69
C LEU A 434 -4.16 4.83 34.92
N SER A 435 -4.44 3.52 34.83
CA SER A 435 -4.81 2.72 36.00
C SER A 435 -3.64 2.60 36.98
N ARG A 436 -3.92 2.36 38.24
CA ARG A 436 -2.89 2.13 39.26
C ARG A 436 -2.01 0.93 38.91
N ALA A 437 -2.61 -0.14 38.38
CA ALA A 437 -1.85 -1.31 37.92
C ALA A 437 -0.85 -0.96 36.81
N LEU A 438 -1.26 -0.17 35.80
CA LEU A 438 -0.36 0.25 34.73
C LEU A 438 0.72 1.23 35.22
N GLN A 439 0.37 2.17 36.10
CA GLN A 439 1.37 3.09 36.71
C GLN A 439 2.45 2.30 37.46
N GLN A 440 2.04 1.34 38.30
CA GLN A 440 2.96 0.50 39.04
C GLN A 440 3.84 -0.34 38.11
N ALA A 441 3.26 -0.98 37.11
CA ALA A 441 3.99 -1.79 36.14
C ALA A 441 5.02 -0.96 35.36
N LEU A 442 4.68 0.27 34.94
CA LEU A 442 5.59 1.19 34.25
C LEU A 442 6.78 1.58 35.10
N VAL A 443 6.56 1.91 36.38
CA VAL A 443 7.65 2.26 37.32
C VAL A 443 8.55 1.05 37.55
N MET A 444 7.99 -0.14 37.77
CA MET A 444 8.77 -1.37 37.93
C MET A 444 9.59 -1.70 36.68
N THR A 445 9.02 -1.57 35.49
CA THR A 445 9.71 -1.80 34.22
C THR A 445 10.86 -0.81 34.04
N ALA A 446 10.64 0.47 34.36
CA ALA A 446 11.68 1.50 34.29
C ALA A 446 12.82 1.22 35.27
N ALA A 447 12.51 0.86 36.53
CA ALA A 447 13.49 0.52 37.56
C ALA A 447 14.30 -0.74 37.21
N ALA A 448 13.70 -1.70 36.49
CA ALA A 448 14.40 -2.88 35.98
C ALA A 448 15.32 -2.60 34.77
N GLY A 449 15.37 -1.37 34.25
CA GLY A 449 16.11 -1.03 33.05
C GLY A 449 15.49 -1.59 31.77
N GLU A 450 14.21 -1.98 31.82
CA GLU A 450 13.44 -2.51 30.72
C GLU A 450 12.63 -1.42 30.03
N GLN A 451 11.96 -1.77 28.93
CA GLN A 451 11.20 -0.81 28.13
C GLN A 451 9.72 -1.16 28.05
N ALA A 452 8.89 -0.12 27.93
CA ALA A 452 7.45 -0.27 27.78
C ALA A 452 6.93 0.44 26.52
N ILE A 453 5.87 -0.10 25.95
CA ILE A 453 5.08 0.56 24.90
C ILE A 453 3.71 0.90 25.47
N VAL A 454 3.27 2.16 25.32
CA VAL A 454 1.93 2.60 25.68
C VAL A 454 1.17 2.96 24.43
N LEU A 455 0.16 2.16 24.12
CA LEU A 455 -0.70 2.35 22.95
C LEU A 455 -1.91 3.21 23.34
N LEU A 456 -2.08 4.32 22.65
CA LEU A 456 -3.29 5.11 22.69
C LEU A 456 -3.99 5.03 21.36
N ASN A 457 -5.20 4.51 21.33
CA ASN A 457 -5.95 4.46 20.10
C ASN A 457 -6.66 5.80 19.84
N ARG A 458 -5.99 6.69 19.07
CA ARG A 458 -6.56 7.96 18.63
C ARG A 458 -6.64 7.99 17.11
N ARG A 459 -7.75 7.53 16.55
CA ARG A 459 -8.16 7.93 15.19
C ARG A 459 -9.66 8.23 15.23
N GLY A 460 -10.04 9.44 14.83
CA GLY A 460 -11.39 9.81 14.44
C GLY A 460 -11.97 11.01 15.17
N TYR A 461 -12.49 11.92 14.37
CA TYR A 461 -13.40 13.00 14.76
C TYR A 461 -14.80 12.51 15.18
N SER A 462 -15.03 11.18 15.22
CA SER A 462 -16.33 10.63 15.58
C SER A 462 -16.54 10.63 17.09
N THR A 463 -17.40 11.51 17.55
CA THR A 463 -17.92 11.53 18.89
C THR A 463 -18.98 10.44 19.03
N PHE A 464 -18.58 9.22 19.38
CA PHE A 464 -19.57 8.22 19.80
C PHE A 464 -20.02 8.48 21.24
N VAL A 465 -21.19 8.01 21.57
CA VAL A 465 -21.80 8.17 22.89
C VAL A 465 -21.75 6.86 23.64
N MET A 466 -21.19 6.89 24.85
CA MET A 466 -21.02 5.72 25.70
C MET A 466 -21.50 6.01 27.13
N CYS A 467 -22.12 5.02 27.74
CA CYS A 467 -22.41 5.05 29.17
C CYS A 467 -21.14 4.82 29.98
N ARG A 468 -20.85 5.69 30.93
CA ARG A 468 -19.66 5.60 31.80
C ARG A 468 -19.75 4.52 32.87
N ASP A 469 -20.96 4.05 33.17
CA ASP A 469 -21.19 3.07 34.24
C ASP A 469 -21.17 1.62 33.71
N CYS A 470 -21.71 1.35 32.52
CA CYS A 470 -21.75 -0.01 31.97
C CYS A 470 -20.96 -0.19 30.67
N GLY A 471 -20.33 0.86 30.12
CA GLY A 471 -19.57 0.76 28.86
C GLY A 471 -20.43 0.69 27.58
N GLN A 472 -21.76 0.60 27.69
CA GLN A 472 -22.66 0.45 26.55
C GLN A 472 -22.59 1.63 25.60
N THR A 473 -22.35 1.37 24.32
CA THR A 473 -22.41 2.35 23.22
C THR A 473 -23.78 2.32 22.55
N ILE A 474 -24.26 3.47 22.11
CA ILE A 474 -25.52 3.55 21.36
C ILE A 474 -25.27 3.13 19.91
N THR A 475 -25.87 2.01 19.52
CA THR A 475 -25.73 1.43 18.17
C THR A 475 -27.00 1.61 17.33
N CYS A 476 -26.83 1.66 16.01
CA CYS A 476 -27.95 1.69 15.08
C CYS A 476 -28.65 0.33 15.03
N PRO A 477 -29.98 0.25 15.22
CA PRO A 477 -30.71 -1.02 15.20
C PRO A 477 -30.69 -1.72 13.83
N HIS A 478 -30.49 -0.97 12.75
CA HIS A 478 -30.51 -1.51 11.38
C HIS A 478 -29.14 -1.94 10.88
N CYS A 479 -28.07 -1.36 11.43
CA CYS A 479 -26.70 -1.55 10.91
C CYS A 479 -25.72 -2.12 11.94
N ALA A 480 -26.10 -2.23 13.20
CA ALA A 480 -25.25 -2.64 14.33
C ALA A 480 -23.94 -1.86 14.49
N VAL A 481 -23.82 -0.69 13.86
CA VAL A 481 -22.66 0.20 14.03
C VAL A 481 -22.98 1.30 15.05
N ALA A 482 -21.95 1.80 15.74
CA ALA A 482 -22.10 2.92 16.67
C ALA A 482 -22.67 4.16 15.96
N MET A 483 -23.59 4.86 16.64
CA MET A 483 -24.15 6.11 16.12
C MET A 483 -23.25 7.28 16.51
N VAL A 484 -23.17 8.28 15.62
CA VAL A 484 -22.34 9.48 15.79
C VAL A 484 -23.20 10.63 16.31
N TYR A 485 -22.71 11.30 17.35
CA TYR A 485 -23.39 12.48 17.91
C TYR A 485 -23.06 13.74 17.09
N HIS A 486 -24.11 14.41 16.63
CA HIS A 486 -24.03 15.68 15.91
C HIS A 486 -24.42 16.84 16.80
N LYS A 487 -23.41 17.58 17.28
CA LYS A 487 -23.61 18.71 18.23
C LYS A 487 -24.54 19.81 17.70
N LYS A 488 -24.56 20.05 16.36
CA LYS A 488 -25.40 21.11 15.76
C LYS A 488 -26.90 20.82 15.91
N ASN A 489 -27.27 19.55 15.83
CA ASN A 489 -28.68 19.14 15.85
C ASN A 489 -29.06 18.40 17.15
N GLU A 490 -28.07 18.16 18.03
CA GLU A 490 -28.20 17.39 19.28
C GLU A 490 -28.79 15.99 19.08
N ASP A 491 -28.53 15.38 17.91
CA ASP A 491 -29.02 14.07 17.52
C ASP A 491 -27.89 13.04 17.33
N LEU A 492 -28.27 11.77 17.35
CA LEU A 492 -27.43 10.63 16.97
C LEU A 492 -27.76 10.21 15.54
N ARG A 493 -26.73 9.98 14.69
CA ARG A 493 -26.92 9.58 13.28
C ARG A 493 -26.11 8.36 12.93
N CYS A 494 -26.74 7.48 12.18
CA CYS A 494 -26.06 6.37 11.52
C CYS A 494 -25.59 6.80 10.14
N HIS A 495 -24.27 6.79 9.89
CA HIS A 495 -23.70 7.12 8.58
C HIS A 495 -23.75 5.97 7.56
N TYR A 496 -24.46 4.88 7.89
CA TYR A 496 -24.68 3.73 7.01
C TYR A 496 -26.07 3.71 6.39
N CYS A 497 -27.10 4.07 7.14
CA CYS A 497 -28.47 4.05 6.65
C CYS A 497 -29.20 5.40 6.83
N GLY A 498 -28.54 6.40 7.42
CA GLY A 498 -29.13 7.71 7.66
C GLY A 498 -30.10 7.75 8.85
N ASN A 499 -30.32 6.63 9.57
CA ASN A 499 -31.20 6.61 10.73
C ASN A 499 -30.78 7.65 11.77
N THR A 500 -31.73 8.42 12.29
CA THR A 500 -31.52 9.45 13.31
C THR A 500 -32.36 9.17 14.54
N MET A 501 -31.82 9.45 15.72
CA MET A 501 -32.52 9.36 16.99
C MET A 501 -32.02 10.46 17.95
N PRO A 502 -32.87 10.91 18.88
CA PRO A 502 -32.43 11.85 19.90
C PRO A 502 -31.40 11.22 20.82
N LEU A 503 -30.53 12.06 21.43
CA LEU A 503 -29.60 11.58 22.45
C LEU A 503 -30.40 11.07 23.65
N PRO A 504 -30.27 9.79 24.06
CA PRO A 504 -30.96 9.26 25.22
C PRO A 504 -30.51 10.00 26.50
N GLN A 505 -31.44 10.32 27.37
CA GLN A 505 -31.14 10.92 28.69
C GLN A 505 -30.63 9.89 29.68
N GLU A 506 -31.00 8.63 29.48
CA GLU A 506 -30.60 7.49 30.31
C GLU A 506 -30.08 6.34 29.42
N CYS A 507 -29.15 5.58 29.96
CA CYS A 507 -28.60 4.44 29.25
C CYS A 507 -29.68 3.37 29.02
N PRO A 508 -29.88 2.90 27.80
CA PRO A 508 -30.89 1.88 27.52
C PRO A 508 -30.60 0.52 28.19
N ASN A 509 -29.37 0.30 28.64
CA ASN A 509 -28.94 -0.95 29.27
C ASN A 509 -28.98 -0.90 30.81
N CYS A 510 -28.42 0.15 31.46
CA CYS A 510 -28.31 0.22 32.91
C CYS A 510 -29.06 1.41 33.55
N HIS A 511 -29.82 2.20 32.77
CA HIS A 511 -30.59 3.36 33.20
C HIS A 511 -29.77 4.49 33.85
N SER A 512 -28.45 4.45 33.74
CA SER A 512 -27.58 5.51 34.23
C SER A 512 -27.72 6.78 33.39
N ARG A 513 -27.65 7.95 34.06
CA ARG A 513 -27.61 9.27 33.40
C ARG A 513 -26.19 9.72 33.01
N ARG A 514 -25.18 8.87 33.26
CA ARG A 514 -23.79 9.18 32.92
C ARG A 514 -23.43 8.79 31.47
N ILE A 515 -24.29 9.23 30.54
CA ILE A 515 -24.03 9.09 29.12
C ILE A 515 -23.24 10.30 28.65
N LYS A 516 -22.05 10.09 28.08
CA LYS A 516 -21.17 11.17 27.57
C LYS A 516 -20.49 10.74 26.28
N TYR A 517 -20.14 11.74 25.45
CA TYR A 517 -19.28 11.52 24.31
C TYR A 517 -17.84 11.33 24.76
N PHE A 518 -17.13 10.45 24.07
CA PHE A 518 -15.74 10.09 24.37
C PHE A 518 -14.77 10.92 23.52
N GLY A 519 -13.80 11.58 24.16
CA GLY A 519 -12.72 12.29 23.49
C GLY A 519 -11.68 12.71 24.52
N SER A 520 -10.49 12.09 24.53
CA SER A 520 -9.37 12.52 25.36
C SER A 520 -8.04 12.44 24.62
N GLY A 521 -7.18 13.41 24.90
CA GLY A 521 -5.96 13.65 24.14
C GLY A 521 -4.76 12.80 24.57
N THR A 522 -3.94 12.44 23.59
CA THR A 522 -2.59 11.89 23.73
C THR A 522 -1.69 12.74 24.63
N GLN A 523 -1.88 14.05 24.60
CA GLN A 523 -1.15 14.99 25.45
C GLN A 523 -1.33 14.74 26.94
N LYS A 524 -2.58 14.51 27.38
CA LYS A 524 -2.86 14.23 28.80
C LYS A 524 -2.23 12.91 29.27
N ALA A 525 -2.19 11.90 28.41
CA ALA A 525 -1.53 10.65 28.75
C ALA A 525 0.00 10.81 28.85
N GLU A 526 0.60 11.56 27.91
CA GLU A 526 2.02 11.88 27.93
C GLU A 526 2.42 12.68 29.17
N GLU A 527 1.66 13.72 29.53
CA GLU A 527 1.87 14.53 30.72
C GLU A 527 1.84 13.69 32.01
N GLN A 528 0.88 12.75 32.10
CA GLN A 528 0.79 11.87 33.27
C GLN A 528 1.91 10.82 33.30
N LEU A 529 2.35 10.31 32.17
CA LEU A 529 3.51 9.40 32.11
C LEU A 529 4.80 10.09 32.54
N GLN A 530 5.01 11.36 32.15
CA GLN A 530 6.20 12.15 32.54
C GLN A 530 6.25 12.46 34.04
N GLN A 531 5.12 12.36 34.76
CA GLN A 531 5.05 12.54 36.21
C GLN A 531 5.47 11.30 37.01
N LEU A 532 5.57 10.13 36.34
CA LEU A 532 5.95 8.86 37.01
C LEU A 532 7.47 8.85 37.26
N PRO A 533 7.90 8.31 38.43
CA PRO A 533 9.33 8.24 38.76
C PRO A 533 10.09 7.38 37.74
N GLU A 534 11.30 7.83 37.37
CA GLU A 534 12.22 7.13 36.45
C GLU A 534 11.71 6.91 35.02
N VAL A 535 10.49 7.37 34.69
CA VAL A 535 9.90 7.22 33.37
C VAL A 535 10.38 8.33 32.44
N ARG A 536 10.99 7.93 31.33
CA ARG A 536 11.42 8.81 30.23
C ARG A 536 10.64 8.46 28.99
N VAL A 537 9.84 9.40 28.48
CA VAL A 537 8.86 9.18 27.42
C VAL A 537 9.38 9.67 26.09
N LEU A 538 9.23 8.85 25.04
CA LEU A 538 9.26 9.26 23.64
C LEU A 538 7.86 9.14 23.04
N ARG A 539 7.46 10.14 22.26
CA ARG A 539 6.16 10.16 21.57
C ARG A 539 6.33 9.90 20.10
N MET A 540 5.46 9.03 19.56
CA MET A 540 5.41 8.68 18.17
C MET A 540 3.97 8.73 17.62
N ASP A 541 3.65 9.83 16.95
CA ASP A 541 2.37 10.01 16.26
C ASP A 541 2.56 10.69 14.89
N GLN A 542 1.47 10.89 14.15
CA GLN A 542 1.54 11.51 12.82
C GLN A 542 2.10 12.95 12.86
N ASP A 543 1.81 13.70 13.92
CA ASP A 543 2.25 15.10 14.04
C ASP A 543 3.77 15.17 14.32
N SER A 544 4.31 14.22 15.07
CA SER A 544 5.75 14.12 15.39
C SER A 544 6.60 13.55 14.23
N THR A 545 5.98 13.07 13.16
CA THR A 545 6.65 12.28 12.12
C THR A 545 6.60 12.89 10.71
N VAL A 546 6.35 14.18 10.60
CA VAL A 546 6.28 14.91 9.31
C VAL A 546 7.63 14.94 8.57
N ALA A 547 8.76 14.92 9.28
CA ALA A 547 10.09 14.95 8.68
C ALA A 547 10.48 13.59 8.03
N LYS A 548 11.25 13.68 6.95
CA LYS A 548 11.81 12.51 6.26
C LYS A 548 12.69 11.71 7.25
N PHE A 549 12.32 10.44 7.52
CA PHE A 549 13.00 9.54 8.49
C PHE A 549 12.71 9.73 9.98
N ALA A 550 11.83 10.63 10.38
CA ALA A 550 11.52 10.85 11.81
C ALA A 550 11.07 9.57 12.55
N HIS A 551 10.31 8.70 11.89
CA HIS A 551 9.92 7.39 12.45
C HIS A 551 11.12 6.50 12.81
N ALA A 552 12.03 6.32 11.86
CA ALA A 552 13.21 5.48 12.06
C ALA A 552 14.14 6.04 13.13
N ASP A 553 14.22 7.36 13.24
CA ASP A 553 15.03 8.02 14.26
C ASP A 553 14.44 7.87 15.66
N ILE A 554 13.12 8.07 15.82
CA ILE A 554 12.44 7.88 17.12
C ILE A 554 12.64 6.43 17.60
N LEU A 555 12.45 5.44 16.72
CA LEU A 555 12.60 4.04 17.06
C LEU A 555 14.04 3.65 17.38
N ARG A 556 15.00 4.18 16.63
CA ARG A 556 16.42 3.98 16.93
C ARG A 556 16.76 4.54 18.32
N ARG A 557 16.39 5.78 18.60
CA ARG A 557 16.60 6.42 19.92
C ARG A 557 15.95 5.62 21.04
N PHE A 558 14.75 5.07 20.80
CA PHE A 558 14.09 4.20 21.76
C PHE A 558 14.87 2.89 21.96
N ALA A 559 15.24 2.20 20.88
CA ALA A 559 16.02 0.98 20.93
C ALA A 559 17.39 1.19 21.60
N ASP A 560 18.03 2.35 21.39
CA ASP A 560 19.30 2.74 22.01
C ASP A 560 19.15 3.17 23.48
N GLY A 561 17.94 3.11 24.07
CA GLY A 561 17.69 3.38 25.48
C GLY A 561 17.59 4.87 25.86
N ALA A 562 17.43 5.78 24.88
CA ALA A 562 17.22 7.21 25.14
C ALA A 562 15.94 7.48 25.96
N ALA A 563 14.97 6.56 25.88
CA ALA A 563 13.77 6.53 26.70
C ALA A 563 13.41 5.07 27.06
N ASN A 564 12.66 4.93 28.14
CA ASN A 564 12.15 3.61 28.57
C ASN A 564 10.65 3.42 28.31
N VAL A 565 9.93 4.48 27.91
CA VAL A 565 8.52 4.40 27.50
C VAL A 565 8.32 5.04 26.12
N LEU A 566 7.76 4.27 25.19
CA LEU A 566 7.32 4.75 23.88
C LEU A 566 5.79 4.86 23.88
N ILE A 567 5.26 6.10 23.83
CA ILE A 567 3.82 6.32 23.70
C ILE A 567 3.46 6.69 22.26
N GLY A 568 2.36 6.12 21.76
CA GLY A 568 1.87 6.51 20.44
C GLY A 568 0.57 5.85 20.05
N THR A 569 0.17 6.09 18.79
CA THR A 569 -1.03 5.49 18.21
C THR A 569 -0.71 4.10 17.61
N GLN A 570 -1.56 3.57 16.74
CA GLN A 570 -1.39 2.26 16.08
C GLN A 570 0.02 2.04 15.47
N MET A 571 0.78 3.12 15.24
CA MET A 571 2.12 3.07 14.66
C MET A 571 3.13 2.37 15.57
N VAL A 572 2.99 2.49 16.90
CA VAL A 572 3.89 1.85 17.87
C VAL A 572 3.61 0.35 18.02
N ALA A 573 2.42 -0.10 17.67
CA ALA A 573 2.04 -1.52 17.72
C ALA A 573 2.56 -2.32 16.51
N LYS A 574 3.12 -1.68 15.47
CA LYS A 574 3.40 -2.31 14.18
C LYS A 574 4.89 -2.28 13.82
N GLY A 575 5.37 -3.36 13.19
CA GLY A 575 6.60 -3.36 12.39
C GLY A 575 7.95 -3.35 13.12
N HIS A 576 8.00 -3.37 14.48
CA HIS A 576 9.26 -3.23 15.22
C HIS A 576 9.50 -4.43 16.14
N ASP A 577 10.72 -4.92 16.09
CA ASP A 577 11.22 -5.95 16.99
C ASP A 577 12.23 -5.30 17.94
N ILE A 578 11.80 -5.02 19.18
CA ILE A 578 12.62 -4.40 20.22
C ILE A 578 12.67 -5.40 21.39
N PRO A 579 13.78 -6.12 21.53
CA PRO A 579 13.88 -7.24 22.50
C PRO A 579 13.68 -6.81 23.97
N ASN A 580 14.00 -5.55 24.31
CA ASN A 580 13.93 -5.04 25.67
C ASN A 580 12.52 -4.59 26.11
N VAL A 581 11.51 -4.71 25.21
CA VAL A 581 10.12 -4.37 25.54
C VAL A 581 9.46 -5.55 26.25
N THR A 582 9.24 -5.40 27.54
CA THR A 582 8.60 -6.40 28.42
C THR A 582 7.18 -6.01 28.82
N LEU A 583 6.83 -4.71 28.79
CA LEU A 583 5.49 -4.22 29.14
C LEU A 583 4.81 -3.55 27.96
N VAL A 584 3.53 -3.85 27.74
CA VAL A 584 2.66 -3.13 26.82
C VAL A 584 1.38 -2.68 27.53
N GLY A 585 1.13 -1.38 27.58
CA GLY A 585 -0.11 -0.81 28.08
C GLY A 585 -1.01 -0.35 26.93
N VAL A 586 -2.29 -0.77 26.90
CA VAL A 586 -3.27 -0.28 25.93
C VAL A 586 -4.29 0.57 26.69
N LEU A 587 -4.30 1.87 26.37
CA LEU A 587 -5.25 2.81 26.96
C LEU A 587 -6.56 2.79 26.18
N ALA A 588 -7.69 2.66 26.88
CA ALA A 588 -9.03 2.59 26.28
C ALA A 588 -9.10 1.54 25.15
N ALA A 589 -8.85 0.28 25.48
CA ALA A 589 -8.83 -0.85 24.55
C ALA A 589 -10.17 -1.01 23.79
N ASP A 590 -11.27 -0.60 24.39
CA ASP A 590 -12.63 -0.59 23.84
C ASP A 590 -12.86 0.55 22.81
N SER A 591 -12.01 1.55 22.73
CA SER A 591 -12.26 2.72 21.88
C SER A 591 -12.37 2.40 20.38
N THR A 592 -11.69 1.36 19.91
CA THR A 592 -11.79 0.89 18.52
C THR A 592 -13.11 0.17 18.25
N LEU A 593 -13.63 -0.55 19.24
CA LEU A 593 -14.90 -1.28 19.13
C LEU A 593 -16.09 -0.33 18.89
N HIS A 594 -15.96 0.90 19.39
CA HIS A 594 -16.99 1.93 19.30
C HIS A 594 -16.89 2.83 18.07
N LEU A 595 -16.00 2.50 17.12
CA LEU A 595 -15.98 3.21 15.84
C LEU A 595 -17.26 2.90 15.05
N PRO A 596 -17.84 3.89 14.38
CA PRO A 596 -19.07 3.69 13.58
C PRO A 596 -18.74 3.01 12.23
N ASP A 597 -18.13 1.84 12.29
CA ASP A 597 -17.67 1.06 11.14
C ASP A 597 -17.96 -0.42 11.38
N TYR A 598 -18.49 -1.13 10.36
CA TYR A 598 -18.78 -2.57 10.47
C TYR A 598 -17.53 -3.42 10.72
N ARG A 599 -16.33 -2.88 10.45
CA ARG A 599 -15.03 -3.51 10.74
C ARG A 599 -14.47 -3.15 12.12
N ALA A 600 -15.22 -2.47 12.96
CA ALA A 600 -14.74 -1.99 14.25
C ALA A 600 -14.19 -3.14 15.12
N SER A 601 -14.94 -4.25 15.23
CA SER A 601 -14.52 -5.46 15.96
C SER A 601 -13.26 -6.09 15.37
N GLU A 602 -13.20 -6.25 14.05
CA GLU A 602 -12.03 -6.80 13.34
C GLU A 602 -10.77 -5.95 13.58
N ARG A 603 -10.90 -4.63 13.47
CA ARG A 603 -9.79 -3.70 13.73
C ARG A 603 -9.35 -3.70 15.19
N ALA A 604 -10.29 -3.79 16.13
CA ALA A 604 -9.99 -3.85 17.54
C ALA A 604 -9.25 -5.14 17.89
N PHE A 605 -9.78 -6.28 17.46
CA PHE A 605 -9.14 -7.59 17.68
C PHE A 605 -7.72 -7.61 17.11
N SER A 606 -7.54 -7.18 15.85
CA SER A 606 -6.24 -7.13 15.20
C SER A 606 -5.25 -6.22 15.93
N LEU A 607 -5.68 -5.01 16.32
CA LEU A 607 -4.84 -4.06 17.04
C LEU A 607 -4.39 -4.59 18.40
N LEU A 608 -5.31 -5.16 19.17
CA LEU A 608 -5.03 -5.70 20.50
C LEU A 608 -4.11 -6.92 20.44
N THR A 609 -4.34 -7.82 19.49
CA THR A 609 -3.48 -8.99 19.26
C THR A 609 -2.07 -8.57 18.82
N GLN A 610 -1.95 -7.59 17.93
CA GLN A 610 -0.66 -7.06 17.49
C GLN A 610 0.07 -6.35 18.63
N ALA A 611 -0.64 -5.56 19.45
CA ALA A 611 -0.07 -4.90 20.62
C ALA A 611 0.42 -5.91 21.64
N ALA A 612 -0.38 -6.92 21.96
CA ALA A 612 0.01 -8.02 22.85
C ALA A 612 1.27 -8.72 22.34
N GLY A 613 1.35 -8.97 21.04
CA GLY A 613 2.52 -9.61 20.42
C GLY A 613 3.82 -8.79 20.45
N ARG A 614 3.84 -7.57 20.99
CA ARG A 614 5.06 -6.75 21.15
C ARG A 614 5.81 -7.02 22.44
N ALA A 615 5.13 -7.45 23.48
CA ALA A 615 5.77 -7.79 24.76
C ALA A 615 6.45 -9.16 24.71
N GLY A 616 7.60 -9.30 25.34
CA GLY A 616 8.27 -10.59 25.57
C GLY A 616 8.77 -11.25 24.29
N ARG A 617 9.46 -10.53 23.43
CA ARG A 617 10.13 -11.08 22.22
C ARG A 617 11.57 -11.53 22.49
N GLY A 618 12.16 -11.06 23.59
CA GLY A 618 13.45 -11.55 24.09
C GLY A 618 13.26 -12.76 25.01
N ASP A 619 14.25 -12.98 25.86
CA ASP A 619 14.28 -14.12 26.82
C ASP A 619 13.40 -13.88 28.06
N ARG A 620 12.80 -12.69 28.20
CA ARG A 620 11.98 -12.29 29.34
C ARG A 620 10.50 -12.41 29.03
N PRO A 621 9.66 -12.85 30.00
CA PRO A 621 8.22 -12.94 29.79
C PRO A 621 7.61 -11.57 29.59
N GLY A 622 6.70 -11.45 28.62
CA GLY A 622 5.97 -10.23 28.35
C GLY A 622 4.74 -10.08 29.25
N HIS A 623 4.48 -8.83 29.68
CA HIS A 623 3.25 -8.43 30.38
C HIS A 623 2.48 -7.42 29.56
N VAL A 624 1.16 -7.57 29.48
CA VAL A 624 0.28 -6.68 28.72
C VAL A 624 -0.90 -6.25 29.59
N ILE A 625 -1.21 -4.97 29.63
CA ILE A 625 -2.32 -4.42 30.39
C ILE A 625 -3.29 -3.72 29.44
N PHE A 626 -4.52 -4.26 29.34
CA PHE A 626 -5.62 -3.62 28.61
C PHE A 626 -6.50 -2.83 29.58
N GLN A 627 -6.54 -1.53 29.48
CA GLN A 627 -7.47 -0.68 30.21
C GLN A 627 -8.77 -0.50 29.44
N THR A 628 -9.90 -0.79 30.03
CA THR A 628 -11.22 -0.74 29.37
C THR A 628 -12.33 -0.34 30.33
N TYR A 629 -13.43 0.22 29.79
CA TYR A 629 -14.68 0.44 30.51
C TYR A 629 -15.68 -0.70 30.27
N ASP A 630 -15.34 -1.68 29.40
CA ASP A 630 -16.17 -2.85 29.11
C ASP A 630 -15.33 -4.15 29.18
N PRO A 631 -14.93 -4.57 30.42
CA PRO A 631 -14.04 -5.73 30.62
C PRO A 631 -14.65 -7.05 30.18
N ASP A 632 -15.98 -7.15 30.17
CA ASP A 632 -16.71 -8.37 29.81
C ASP A 632 -16.95 -8.49 28.29
N ASN A 633 -16.44 -7.53 27.50
CA ASN A 633 -16.60 -7.54 26.06
C ASN A 633 -15.97 -8.79 25.43
N PRO A 634 -16.75 -9.59 24.70
CA PRO A 634 -16.28 -10.85 24.15
C PRO A 634 -15.06 -10.69 23.20
N ILE A 635 -14.97 -9.57 22.47
CA ILE A 635 -13.87 -9.31 21.54
C ILE A 635 -12.57 -9.07 22.32
N LEU A 636 -12.64 -8.35 23.47
CA LEU A 636 -11.49 -8.15 24.34
C LEU A 636 -11.03 -9.48 24.94
N GLN A 637 -11.95 -10.33 25.42
CA GLN A 637 -11.64 -11.63 25.98
C GLN A 637 -10.95 -12.56 24.95
N LEU A 638 -11.45 -12.57 23.71
CA LEU A 638 -10.84 -13.32 22.62
C LEU A 638 -9.46 -12.76 22.22
N ALA A 639 -9.26 -11.45 22.31
CA ALA A 639 -7.95 -10.83 22.04
C ALA A 639 -6.91 -11.17 23.13
N VAL A 640 -7.32 -11.37 24.39
CA VAL A 640 -6.46 -11.85 25.48
C VAL A 640 -5.89 -13.22 25.17
N THR A 641 -6.70 -14.14 24.69
CA THR A 641 -6.30 -15.51 24.32
C THR A 641 -5.73 -15.60 22.90
N GLN A 642 -5.82 -14.52 22.11
CA GLN A 642 -5.49 -14.49 20.69
C GLN A 642 -6.25 -15.54 19.86
N ASP A 643 -7.45 -15.91 20.28
CA ASP A 643 -8.30 -16.87 19.59
C ASP A 643 -8.99 -16.25 18.38
N TYR A 644 -8.26 -16.22 17.26
CA TYR A 644 -8.75 -15.67 16.02
C TYR A 644 -9.91 -16.49 15.42
N ASP A 645 -9.88 -17.80 15.51
CA ASP A 645 -10.88 -18.65 14.86
C ASP A 645 -12.27 -18.49 15.48
N THR A 646 -12.34 -18.44 16.82
CA THR A 646 -13.59 -18.13 17.53
C THR A 646 -14.07 -16.70 17.23
N PHE A 647 -13.15 -15.73 17.21
CA PHE A 647 -13.46 -14.36 16.82
C PHE A 647 -14.04 -14.31 15.39
N ALA A 648 -13.37 -14.93 14.42
CA ALA A 648 -13.77 -14.90 13.02
C ALA A 648 -15.14 -15.56 12.80
N LYS A 649 -15.41 -16.71 13.46
CA LYS A 649 -16.71 -17.38 13.39
C LYS A 649 -17.84 -16.50 13.89
N ARG A 650 -17.66 -15.82 15.00
CA ARG A 650 -18.63 -14.90 15.59
C ARG A 650 -18.87 -13.70 14.66
N GLU A 651 -17.82 -13.06 14.22
CA GLU A 651 -17.91 -11.85 13.41
C GLU A 651 -18.48 -12.15 12.01
N LEU A 652 -18.17 -13.30 11.41
CA LEU A 652 -18.79 -13.73 10.15
C LEU A 652 -20.32 -13.92 10.31
N GLN A 653 -20.78 -14.46 11.44
CA GLN A 653 -22.22 -14.59 11.71
C GLN A 653 -22.89 -13.21 11.79
N GLU A 654 -22.27 -12.25 12.48
CA GLU A 654 -22.77 -10.88 12.54
C GLU A 654 -22.83 -10.24 11.15
N ARG A 655 -21.79 -10.40 10.34
CA ARG A 655 -21.76 -9.87 8.97
C ARG A 655 -22.80 -10.49 8.06
N GLN A 656 -23.09 -11.76 8.23
CA GLN A 656 -24.15 -12.44 7.51
C GLN A 656 -25.51 -11.86 7.87
N ASN A 657 -25.79 -11.64 9.16
CA ASN A 657 -27.05 -11.09 9.66
C ASN A 657 -27.33 -9.68 9.13
N TYR A 658 -26.29 -8.84 9.00
CA TYR A 658 -26.38 -7.46 8.56
C TYR A 658 -25.99 -7.22 7.11
N PHE A 659 -25.78 -8.30 6.35
CA PHE A 659 -25.45 -8.25 4.92
C PHE A 659 -24.22 -7.37 4.64
N TYR A 660 -23.10 -7.70 5.32
CA TYR A 660 -21.79 -7.09 5.12
C TYR A 660 -20.81 -8.05 4.40
N PRO A 661 -19.71 -7.55 3.80
CA PRO A 661 -18.69 -8.41 3.26
C PRO A 661 -18.15 -9.40 4.31
N PRO A 662 -17.95 -10.69 3.93
CA PRO A 662 -17.91 -11.27 2.58
C PRO A 662 -19.26 -11.65 1.96
N PHE A 663 -20.39 -11.49 2.65
CA PHE A 663 -21.73 -11.92 2.19
C PHE A 663 -22.39 -10.92 1.24
N ALA A 664 -21.85 -9.72 1.13
CA ALA A 664 -22.23 -8.68 0.18
C ALA A 664 -21.01 -7.98 -0.39
N GLN A 665 -21.16 -7.41 -1.58
CA GLN A 665 -20.26 -6.40 -2.13
C GLN A 665 -20.78 -5.01 -1.76
N MET A 666 -19.88 -4.05 -1.66
CA MET A 666 -20.24 -2.67 -1.31
C MET A 666 -19.69 -1.70 -2.35
N LEU A 667 -20.47 -0.71 -2.72
CA LEU A 667 -20.08 0.42 -3.56
C LEU A 667 -20.53 1.71 -2.89
N LYS A 668 -19.57 2.58 -2.57
CA LYS A 668 -19.82 3.92 -2.07
C LYS A 668 -19.77 4.90 -3.24
N LEU A 669 -20.87 5.60 -3.44
CA LEU A 669 -20.93 6.74 -4.33
C LEU A 669 -20.79 8.00 -3.49
N GLN A 670 -19.86 8.88 -3.85
CA GLN A 670 -19.68 10.14 -3.15
C GLN A 670 -19.84 11.32 -4.11
N VAL A 671 -20.77 12.20 -3.81
CA VAL A 671 -20.91 13.47 -4.50
C VAL A 671 -20.16 14.54 -3.73
N VAL A 672 -19.33 15.32 -4.43
CA VAL A 672 -18.54 16.41 -3.84
C VAL A 672 -18.82 17.68 -4.64
N ASP A 673 -19.43 18.69 -4.01
CA ASP A 673 -19.83 19.93 -4.69
C ASP A 673 -19.54 21.16 -3.84
N LYS A 674 -19.39 22.31 -4.48
CA LYS A 674 -19.30 23.62 -3.80
C LYS A 674 -20.65 24.10 -3.31
N ASP A 675 -21.72 23.76 -4.03
CA ASP A 675 -23.09 24.06 -3.66
C ASP A 675 -23.72 22.86 -2.98
N GLU A 676 -24.28 23.08 -1.78
CA GLU A 676 -24.89 22.03 -0.97
C GLU A 676 -26.14 21.45 -1.66
N GLY A 677 -26.98 22.35 -2.22
CA GLY A 677 -28.23 21.97 -2.88
C GLY A 677 -27.97 21.18 -4.17
N ALA A 678 -27.02 21.63 -5.00
CA ALA A 678 -26.65 20.93 -6.23
C ALA A 678 -26.03 19.56 -5.94
N GLY A 679 -25.18 19.46 -4.91
CA GLY A 679 -24.59 18.19 -4.49
C GLY A 679 -25.64 17.20 -4.00
N LEU A 680 -26.58 17.64 -3.16
CA LEU A 680 -27.67 16.82 -2.67
C LEU A 680 -28.60 16.38 -3.81
N ALA A 681 -28.96 17.29 -4.71
CA ALA A 681 -29.81 17.02 -5.87
C ALA A 681 -29.20 15.93 -6.79
N LEU A 682 -27.89 16.00 -7.08
CA LEU A 682 -27.22 14.97 -7.86
C LEU A 682 -27.25 13.64 -7.15
N ALA A 683 -26.97 13.58 -5.84
CA ALA A 683 -27.05 12.35 -5.06
C ALA A 683 -28.45 11.73 -5.06
N GLN A 684 -29.50 12.57 -4.96
CA GLN A 684 -30.90 12.15 -5.07
C GLN A 684 -31.25 11.61 -6.47
N GLN A 685 -30.76 12.26 -7.54
CA GLN A 685 -30.95 11.79 -8.91
C GLN A 685 -30.38 10.37 -9.12
N VAL A 686 -29.18 10.11 -8.59
CA VAL A 686 -28.57 8.77 -8.67
C VAL A 686 -29.43 7.75 -7.93
N VAL A 687 -29.90 8.06 -6.73
CA VAL A 687 -30.75 7.17 -5.94
C VAL A 687 -32.07 6.91 -6.67
N PHE A 688 -32.73 7.95 -7.16
CA PHE A 688 -33.97 7.82 -7.91
C PHE A 688 -33.80 6.96 -9.18
N TYR A 689 -32.73 7.14 -9.91
CA TYR A 689 -32.41 6.32 -11.09
C TYR A 689 -32.27 4.85 -10.73
N LEU A 690 -31.50 4.51 -9.70
CA LEU A 690 -31.32 3.14 -9.25
C LEU A 690 -32.62 2.52 -8.72
N GLN A 691 -33.44 3.30 -7.99
CA GLN A 691 -34.74 2.86 -7.52
C GLN A 691 -35.72 2.60 -8.67
N SER A 692 -35.70 3.44 -9.72
CA SER A 692 -36.56 3.25 -10.90
C SER A 692 -36.21 1.95 -11.63
N LEU A 693 -34.92 1.59 -11.73
CA LEU A 693 -34.50 0.31 -12.32
C LEU A 693 -34.94 -0.88 -11.46
N LYS A 694 -34.85 -0.75 -10.14
CA LYS A 694 -35.31 -1.78 -9.20
C LYS A 694 -36.83 -2.01 -9.34
N LEU A 695 -37.63 -0.98 -9.49
CA LEU A 695 -39.08 -1.07 -9.74
C LEU A 695 -39.40 -1.72 -11.09
N GLN A 696 -38.48 -1.67 -12.06
CA GLN A 696 -38.59 -2.35 -13.35
C GLN A 696 -38.17 -3.83 -13.32
N GLY A 697 -37.89 -4.39 -12.12
CA GLY A 697 -37.44 -5.78 -11.96
C GLY A 697 -35.96 -6.00 -12.27
N LYS A 698 -35.17 -4.90 -12.37
CA LYS A 698 -33.70 -4.95 -12.43
C LYS A 698 -33.12 -4.67 -11.06
N LEU A 699 -31.90 -5.15 -10.77
CA LEU A 699 -31.21 -4.85 -9.51
C LEU A 699 -32.02 -5.27 -8.25
N GLU A 700 -32.69 -6.41 -8.27
CA GLU A 700 -33.66 -6.82 -7.24
C GLU A 700 -33.03 -6.90 -5.83
N ASP A 701 -31.83 -7.46 -5.70
CA ASP A 701 -31.11 -7.61 -4.42
C ASP A 701 -30.36 -6.34 -3.98
N LEU A 702 -30.39 -5.25 -4.77
CA LEU A 702 -29.69 -4.02 -4.45
C LEU A 702 -30.33 -3.31 -3.25
N LEU A 703 -29.54 -3.12 -2.20
CA LEU A 703 -29.88 -2.25 -1.09
C LEU A 703 -29.24 -0.87 -1.32
N ILE A 704 -30.06 0.16 -1.23
CA ILE A 704 -29.66 1.56 -1.44
C ILE A 704 -29.86 2.30 -0.13
N ALA A 705 -28.79 2.87 0.42
CA ALA A 705 -28.84 3.71 1.61
C ALA A 705 -28.30 5.12 1.29
N GLY A 706 -29.03 6.13 1.71
CA GLY A 706 -28.73 7.53 1.45
C GLY A 706 -29.68 8.20 0.43
N PRO A 707 -29.39 9.44 -0.01
CA PRO A 707 -28.15 10.18 0.29
C PRO A 707 -28.08 10.70 1.71
N PHE A 708 -26.89 10.69 2.30
CA PHE A 708 -26.62 11.27 3.61
C PHE A 708 -25.30 12.05 3.60
N PRO A 709 -25.14 13.10 4.42
CA PRO A 709 -23.88 13.81 4.54
C PRO A 709 -22.75 12.90 5.01
N SER A 710 -21.53 13.07 4.48
CA SER A 710 -20.34 12.42 5.03
C SER A 710 -20.12 12.83 6.48
N LEU A 711 -19.31 12.08 7.24
CA LEU A 711 -18.93 12.41 8.61
C LEU A 711 -18.35 13.85 8.70
N VAL A 712 -17.49 14.21 7.73
CA VAL A 712 -17.04 15.57 7.50
C VAL A 712 -17.86 16.13 6.33
N ALA A 713 -19.04 16.65 6.65
CA ALA A 713 -20.01 17.11 5.67
C ALA A 713 -19.47 18.25 4.78
N LYS A 714 -18.60 19.11 5.32
CA LYS A 714 -17.93 20.20 4.59
C LYS A 714 -16.45 20.25 4.93
N ALA A 715 -15.59 20.17 3.91
CA ALA A 715 -14.16 20.40 4.04
C ALA A 715 -13.61 21.09 2.78
N TYR A 716 -12.71 22.06 2.96
CA TYR A 716 -12.14 22.87 1.87
C TYR A 716 -13.21 23.50 0.99
N ASP A 717 -14.28 24.03 1.62
CA ASP A 717 -15.47 24.61 0.96
C ASP A 717 -16.22 23.68 0.01
N LEU A 718 -16.08 22.38 0.18
CA LEU A 718 -16.77 21.35 -0.58
C LEU A 718 -17.68 20.56 0.35
N TYR A 719 -18.95 20.45 -0.05
CA TYR A 719 -19.96 19.59 0.59
C TYR A 719 -19.86 18.17 0.05
N ARG A 720 -20.10 17.17 0.90
CA ARG A 720 -19.96 15.75 0.59
C ARG A 720 -21.20 14.96 0.97
N PHE A 721 -21.78 14.27 0.00
CA PHE A 721 -22.91 13.37 0.19
C PHE A 721 -22.53 11.96 -0.23
N ASN A 722 -22.93 10.98 0.55
CA ASN A 722 -22.67 9.57 0.27
C ASN A 722 -23.97 8.84 -0.05
N VAL A 723 -23.89 7.90 -0.98
CA VAL A 723 -24.88 6.85 -1.22
C VAL A 723 -24.15 5.52 -1.11
N LEU A 724 -24.64 4.63 -0.27
CA LEU A 724 -24.08 3.30 -0.08
C LEU A 724 -24.97 2.26 -0.75
N LEU A 725 -24.36 1.48 -1.62
CA LEU A 725 -24.99 0.39 -2.33
C LEU A 725 -24.43 -0.95 -1.84
N LYS A 726 -25.31 -1.93 -1.57
CA LYS A 726 -24.96 -3.30 -1.20
C LYS A 726 -25.75 -4.28 -2.04
N ALA A 727 -25.11 -5.31 -2.55
CA ALA A 727 -25.75 -6.46 -3.20
C ALA A 727 -24.84 -7.69 -3.05
N ARG A 728 -25.35 -8.88 -3.31
CA ARG A 728 -24.50 -10.09 -3.39
C ARG A 728 -23.49 -9.96 -4.50
N ASP A 729 -23.90 -9.37 -5.62
CA ASP A 729 -23.06 -9.08 -6.78
C ASP A 729 -23.42 -7.72 -7.35
N LEU A 730 -22.45 -6.84 -7.43
CA LEU A 730 -22.60 -5.48 -7.95
C LEU A 730 -22.27 -5.33 -9.43
N ARG A 731 -22.02 -6.43 -10.19
CA ARG A 731 -21.63 -6.33 -11.60
C ARG A 731 -22.68 -5.61 -12.44
N GLU A 732 -23.94 -6.01 -12.34
CA GLU A 732 -25.05 -5.36 -13.06
C GLU A 732 -25.21 -3.88 -12.64
N THR A 733 -25.13 -3.59 -11.33
CA THR A 733 -25.20 -2.21 -10.82
C THR A 733 -24.07 -1.34 -11.37
N LYS A 734 -22.84 -1.86 -11.42
CA LYS A 734 -21.68 -1.16 -12.00
C LYS A 734 -21.87 -0.91 -13.49
N GLU A 735 -22.32 -1.91 -14.23
CA GLU A 735 -22.57 -1.81 -15.66
C GLU A 735 -23.63 -0.75 -15.98
N VAL A 736 -24.74 -0.76 -15.26
CA VAL A 736 -25.82 0.24 -15.40
C VAL A 736 -25.28 1.66 -15.13
N LEU A 737 -24.50 1.85 -14.06
CA LEU A 737 -23.91 3.15 -13.73
C LEU A 737 -22.89 3.60 -14.79
N LEU A 738 -22.05 2.69 -15.28
CA LEU A 738 -21.07 2.98 -16.34
C LEU A 738 -21.70 3.27 -17.72
N ASN A 739 -22.91 2.76 -17.96
CA ASN A 739 -23.67 3.03 -19.19
C ASN A 739 -24.62 4.23 -19.07
N SER A 740 -24.72 4.85 -17.89
CA SER A 740 -25.53 6.04 -17.64
C SER A 740 -24.72 7.32 -17.83
N GLU A 741 -25.41 8.47 -17.80
CA GLU A 741 -24.78 9.79 -17.77
C GLU A 741 -23.93 10.04 -16.51
N PHE A 742 -24.20 9.32 -15.43
CA PHE A 742 -23.54 9.51 -14.14
C PHE A 742 -22.03 9.26 -14.18
N LYS A 743 -21.54 8.38 -15.08
CA LYS A 743 -20.10 8.16 -15.25
C LYS A 743 -19.33 9.41 -15.64
N GLU A 744 -19.97 10.33 -16.38
CA GLU A 744 -19.35 11.55 -16.90
C GLU A 744 -19.47 12.73 -15.92
N LYS A 745 -20.22 12.60 -14.79
CA LYS A 745 -20.37 13.66 -13.80
C LYS A 745 -19.06 13.88 -13.03
N PRO A 746 -18.41 15.05 -13.16
CA PRO A 746 -17.07 15.28 -12.60
C PRO A 746 -17.02 15.32 -11.06
N ASN A 747 -18.17 15.55 -10.43
CA ASN A 747 -18.34 15.64 -8.98
C ASN A 747 -18.89 14.34 -8.34
N LEU A 748 -19.07 13.26 -9.11
CA LEU A 748 -19.46 11.93 -8.62
C LEU A 748 -18.26 10.99 -8.62
N TYR A 749 -18.02 10.31 -7.51
CA TYR A 749 -16.91 9.40 -7.27
C TYR A 749 -17.42 8.00 -6.95
N PHE A 750 -16.76 6.99 -7.50
CA PHE A 750 -17.04 5.58 -7.25
C PHE A 750 -15.93 4.98 -6.38
N ASN A 751 -16.29 4.37 -5.25
CA ASN A 751 -15.36 3.63 -4.40
C ASN A 751 -15.92 2.22 -4.19
N VAL A 752 -15.39 1.27 -4.93
CA VAL A 752 -15.74 -0.17 -4.86
C VAL A 752 -15.01 -0.79 -3.68
N ASP A 753 -15.69 -1.57 -2.87
CA ASP A 753 -15.18 -2.21 -1.66
C ASP A 753 -14.47 -1.21 -0.73
N PRO A 754 -15.18 -0.18 -0.24
CA PRO A 754 -14.60 0.84 0.62
C PRO A 754 -14.13 0.22 1.95
N VAL A 755 -12.95 0.63 2.43
CA VAL A 755 -12.45 0.22 3.75
C VAL A 755 -13.22 0.94 4.86
N SER A 756 -13.71 2.15 4.59
CA SER A 756 -14.60 2.89 5.47
C SER A 756 -15.73 3.52 4.69
N VAL A 757 -16.91 3.46 5.27
CA VAL A 757 -18.11 4.10 4.70
C VAL A 757 -18.29 5.52 5.21
N ILE A 758 -17.57 5.86 6.26
CA ILE A 758 -17.65 7.15 6.96
C ILE A 758 -16.79 8.21 6.29
#